data_7c9da458b7182d3e72e965196aa74cbc
#
_entry.id   7c9da458b7182d3e72e965196aa74cbc
#
_cell.length_a   1.000
_cell.length_b   1.000
_cell.length_c   1.000
_cell.angle_alpha   90.00
_cell.angle_beta   90.00
_cell.angle_gamma   90.00
#
_symmetry.space_group_name_H-M   'P 1'
#
loop_
_entity.id
_entity.type
_entity.pdbx_description
1 polymer ?
#
loop_
_entity_poly.entity_id
_entity_poly.type
_entity_poly.pdbx_seq_one_letter_code
_entity_poly.pdbx_strand_id
1 'polypeptide(L)'
;MTTAYTPMVQQYLEVKRQHEDELLFFRLGDFYEMFFEDALTASRELNITLTGRAGGMEEKIPMCGVPYHSVDNYIAKLIKKGYRIAICEQVEDPKAAKGIVERKVVKIITPGTVLSEQLLDDKHNRYLVFLQEDGSELCLAAADISTGECQWFSAAGEERLMAIQEQLFRIQPAELVAYSGIVNWENLAAWIKSKVPECAVSVYQEEEGAPQYFAQHFGSDDVADTLVHDTVEHLLRYLHVTVKADLSHINSLSRIAKEQFMNLDATAVRNLELIKNMRDGSKRGTLLDVLDFTSTSMGARKLRNWIECPLLDLSQIRSRQEAVGELLTNVQMRGNLQDKLKVIFDLERIVSRIEVGSANARDLVSLRSSLAVLPEIKSLLRYCNSKLLQQLCEDVHLHQELFTTLLAAIVDEPPFSVREGGMIRSGFDLELDELHSIASDNKTWMQNFELKIKEETGIKTLKVGYNKVFGYYIEVSKGQSANVPDYFVRKQTLVNAERYIVPELKDFENKILSAKEKIEQLEYYIFTQLREKIRAQIVQMQETARALANIDVLVSLAEVAFKYNYVCPELNNRSEIKIYDGRHPVVERLLEREIFVPNNTTLNNNDERMIIITGPNMAGKSTYMRQVALLVLMTQMGSFIPARQATICPVDKIFTRVGASDDLATGQSTFMVEMNEVAQILRYATKDSLIILDEVGRGTSTFDGMSIARAVMEFIHEKIKAKTLFATHYHQLIALEDVMNGVKNYSVAVKERGNDIVFLRRIVPGGTDRSYGVHVARLAGLPKKVIDRAQDILEEYDNCETACSVQITPRAEKETAPMGSLFASSLQQQILKMDVMAMTPIEALNALYKLQDEAKREGGEL
;
A
#
# COMPACT_ATOMS: atom_id res chain seq x y z
N MET A 1 26.44 -12.42 46.65
CA MET A 1 25.13 -11.92 47.04
C MET A 1 24.38 -11.62 45.74
N THR A 2 23.47 -12.49 45.36
CA THR A 2 22.60 -12.27 44.20
C THR A 2 21.64 -11.15 44.56
N THR A 3 21.87 -9.97 44.03
CA THR A 3 20.97 -8.83 44.12
C THR A 3 19.70 -9.22 43.40
N ALA A 4 18.68 -9.58 44.16
CA ALA A 4 17.40 -10.02 43.59
C ALA A 4 16.57 -8.79 43.23
N TYR A 5 16.26 -8.65 41.95
CA TYR A 5 15.24 -7.71 41.48
C TYR A 5 13.90 -7.97 42.16
N THR A 6 13.09 -6.94 42.29
CA THR A 6 11.69 -7.12 42.77
C THR A 6 10.96 -8.15 41.92
N PRO A 7 10.00 -8.91 42.47
CA PRO A 7 9.28 -9.95 41.73
C PRO A 7 8.62 -9.44 40.42
N MET A 8 8.16 -8.20 40.39
CA MET A 8 7.60 -7.58 39.19
C MET A 8 8.67 -7.39 38.08
N VAL A 9 9.88 -6.94 38.45
CA VAL A 9 10.99 -6.77 37.52
C VAL A 9 11.49 -8.14 37.02
N GLN A 10 11.46 -9.17 37.87
CA GLN A 10 11.79 -10.54 37.45
C GLN A 10 10.81 -11.04 36.40
N GLN A 11 9.49 -10.84 36.60
CA GLN A 11 8.47 -11.18 35.61
C GLN A 11 8.68 -10.43 34.29
N TYR A 12 9.00 -9.12 34.34
CA TYR A 12 9.35 -8.36 33.15
C TYR A 12 10.52 -8.95 32.39
N LEU A 13 11.62 -9.26 33.08
CA LEU A 13 12.83 -9.82 32.46
C LEU A 13 12.62 -11.22 31.90
N GLU A 14 11.75 -12.04 32.50
CA GLU A 14 11.39 -13.35 32.00
C GLU A 14 10.62 -13.25 30.67
N VAL A 15 9.62 -12.34 30.61
CA VAL A 15 8.88 -12.06 29.39
C VAL A 15 9.80 -11.44 28.33
N LYS A 16 10.69 -10.50 28.72
CA LYS A 16 11.61 -9.86 27.77
C LYS A 16 12.60 -10.83 27.13
N ARG A 17 13.06 -11.85 27.84
CA ARG A 17 13.95 -12.89 27.25
C ARG A 17 13.31 -13.68 26.12
N GLN A 18 11.97 -13.78 26.12
CA GLN A 18 11.22 -14.45 25.05
C GLN A 18 10.91 -13.49 23.91
N HIS A 19 11.12 -12.17 24.09
CA HIS A 19 10.78 -11.10 23.17
C HIS A 19 11.93 -10.06 23.10
N GLU A 20 13.17 -10.54 22.83
CA GLU A 20 14.38 -9.68 22.87
C GLU A 20 14.34 -8.58 21.81
N ASP A 21 13.81 -8.89 20.62
CA ASP A 21 13.75 -7.98 19.46
C ASP A 21 12.57 -7.00 19.48
N GLU A 22 11.56 -7.25 20.34
CA GLU A 22 10.38 -6.40 20.44
C GLU A 22 10.49 -5.41 21.60
N LEU A 23 9.98 -4.19 21.43
CA LEU A 23 9.76 -3.25 22.53
C LEU A 23 8.61 -3.78 23.41
N LEU A 24 8.90 -4.13 24.65
CA LEU A 24 7.91 -4.74 25.56
C LEU A 24 7.06 -3.68 26.26
N PHE A 25 5.79 -3.57 25.88
CA PHE A 25 4.78 -2.72 26.53
C PHE A 25 4.12 -3.51 27.66
N PHE A 26 4.61 -3.34 28.87
CA PHE A 26 4.23 -4.14 30.03
C PHE A 26 3.14 -3.43 30.85
N ARG A 27 1.94 -4.04 30.99
CA ARG A 27 0.79 -3.44 31.64
C ARG A 27 0.99 -3.35 33.15
N LEU A 28 0.93 -2.13 33.67
CA LEU A 28 0.96 -1.83 35.12
C LEU A 28 -0.12 -0.80 35.46
N GLY A 29 -1.25 -1.31 35.97
CA GLY A 29 -2.42 -0.46 36.24
C GLY A 29 -2.94 0.21 34.96
N ASP A 30 -2.99 1.54 34.96
CA ASP A 30 -3.50 2.35 33.84
C ASP A 30 -2.41 2.72 32.81
N PHE A 31 -1.20 2.16 32.94
CA PHE A 31 -0.09 2.44 32.05
C PHE A 31 0.47 1.17 31.42
N TYR A 32 1.05 1.33 30.21
CA TYR A 32 2.07 0.44 29.70
C TYR A 32 3.43 1.04 30.04
N GLU A 33 4.21 0.33 30.84
CA GLU A 33 5.54 0.74 31.26
C GLU A 33 6.61 -0.08 30.52
N MET A 34 7.68 0.58 30.11
CA MET A 34 8.85 0.00 29.48
C MET A 34 10.05 0.21 30.41
N PHE A 35 10.96 -0.75 30.44
CA PHE A 35 12.11 -0.73 31.33
C PHE A 35 13.43 -0.98 30.57
N PHE A 36 14.57 -0.67 31.18
CA PHE A 36 15.90 -0.86 30.65
C PHE A 36 16.09 -0.23 29.25
N GLU A 37 16.65 -0.97 28.30
CA GLU A 37 16.91 -0.53 26.93
C GLU A 37 15.61 -0.15 26.18
N ASP A 38 14.51 -0.86 26.44
CA ASP A 38 13.22 -0.53 25.86
C ASP A 38 12.76 0.87 26.28
N ALA A 39 13.00 1.25 27.54
CA ALA A 39 12.67 2.57 28.04
C ALA A 39 13.53 3.67 27.40
N LEU A 40 14.83 3.42 27.21
CA LEU A 40 15.74 4.36 26.57
C LEU A 40 15.34 4.58 25.11
N THR A 41 15.07 3.50 24.39
CA THR A 41 14.63 3.54 22.98
C THR A 41 13.27 4.24 22.86
N ALA A 42 12.26 3.80 23.62
CA ALA A 42 10.92 4.37 23.55
C ALA A 42 10.89 5.86 23.97
N SER A 43 11.63 6.25 25.01
CA SER A 43 11.74 7.66 25.43
C SER A 43 12.31 8.53 24.31
N ARG A 44 13.36 8.08 23.64
CA ARG A 44 14.00 8.79 22.52
C ARG A 44 13.05 8.90 21.32
N GLU A 45 12.48 7.78 20.90
CA GLU A 45 11.69 7.70 19.67
C GLU A 45 10.31 8.36 19.78
N LEU A 46 9.70 8.35 20.97
CA LEU A 46 8.40 8.93 21.26
C LEU A 46 8.48 10.34 21.83
N ASN A 47 9.68 10.79 22.22
CA ASN A 47 9.92 12.06 22.90
C ASN A 47 9.10 12.18 24.20
N ILE A 48 9.12 11.11 25.03
CA ILE A 48 8.47 11.04 26.35
C ILE A 48 9.50 11.03 27.46
N THR A 49 9.08 11.45 28.65
CA THR A 49 9.96 11.58 29.81
C THR A 49 10.52 10.23 30.25
N LEU A 50 11.86 10.14 30.32
CA LEU A 50 12.54 9.02 30.93
C LEU A 50 12.59 9.27 32.46
N THR A 51 12.16 8.29 33.23
CA THR A 51 12.18 8.29 34.70
C THR A 51 12.96 7.10 35.23
N GLY A 52 13.03 6.93 36.53
CA GLY A 52 13.69 5.78 37.17
C GLY A 52 12.82 5.17 38.25
N ARG A 53 12.69 3.83 38.24
CA ARG A 53 11.95 3.06 39.23
C ARG A 53 12.92 2.27 40.13
N ALA A 54 12.64 2.19 41.43
CA ALA A 54 13.36 1.33 42.34
C ALA A 54 13.11 -0.16 42.01
N GLY A 55 14.16 -0.88 41.63
CA GLY A 55 14.07 -2.29 41.18
C GLY A 55 14.57 -3.32 42.22
N GLY A 56 14.86 -2.90 43.43
CA GLY A 56 15.50 -3.75 44.43
C GLY A 56 17.04 -3.62 44.49
N MET A 57 17.62 -2.76 43.63
CA MET A 57 19.03 -2.38 43.64
C MET A 57 19.22 -0.93 44.12
N GLU A 58 20.49 -0.53 44.41
CA GLU A 58 20.81 0.85 44.77
C GLU A 58 20.57 1.83 43.63
N GLU A 59 20.77 1.41 42.37
CA GLU A 59 20.49 2.21 41.19
C GLU A 59 19.04 2.03 40.73
N LYS A 60 18.43 3.14 40.30
CA LYS A 60 17.09 3.14 39.70
C LYS A 60 17.15 2.58 38.27
N ILE A 61 16.23 1.68 37.95
CA ILE A 61 16.04 1.13 36.61
C ILE A 61 15.43 2.19 35.70
N PRO A 62 15.99 2.47 34.51
CA PRO A 62 15.38 3.35 33.52
C PRO A 62 13.96 2.89 33.21
N MET A 63 13.00 3.80 33.21
CA MET A 63 11.59 3.53 32.96
C MET A 63 10.94 4.69 32.21
N CYS A 64 10.08 4.38 31.25
CA CYS A 64 9.10 5.30 30.70
C CYS A 64 7.75 4.61 30.57
N GLY A 65 6.68 5.37 30.40
CA GLY A 65 5.34 4.77 30.29
C GLY A 65 4.36 5.65 29.54
N VAL A 66 3.34 4.99 28.97
CA VAL A 66 2.25 5.64 28.24
C VAL A 66 0.90 5.18 28.80
N PRO A 67 -0.13 6.04 28.85
CA PRO A 67 -1.45 5.64 29.31
C PRO A 67 -2.06 4.60 28.37
N TYR A 68 -2.68 3.55 28.92
CA TYR A 68 -3.20 2.46 28.10
C TYR A 68 -4.30 2.88 27.12
N HIS A 69 -5.13 3.84 27.50
CA HIS A 69 -6.24 4.32 26.67
C HIS A 69 -5.77 5.17 25.47
N SER A 70 -4.52 5.61 25.43
CA SER A 70 -3.93 6.38 24.33
C SER A 70 -2.74 5.68 23.67
N VAL A 71 -2.52 4.42 23.98
CA VAL A 71 -1.34 3.64 23.55
C VAL A 71 -1.22 3.55 22.02
N ASP A 72 -2.33 3.47 21.30
CA ASP A 72 -2.34 3.34 19.84
C ASP A 72 -1.61 4.48 19.14
N ASN A 73 -1.72 5.71 19.63
CA ASN A 73 -0.99 6.84 19.06
C ASN A 73 0.54 6.72 19.21
N TYR A 74 1.00 6.09 20.29
CA TYR A 74 2.43 5.86 20.53
C TYR A 74 2.92 4.67 19.72
N ILE A 75 2.14 3.58 19.66
CA ILE A 75 2.40 2.43 18.79
C ILE A 75 2.54 2.88 17.34
N ALA A 76 1.63 3.75 16.85
CA ALA A 76 1.69 4.30 15.50
C ALA A 76 3.05 4.90 15.13
N LYS A 77 3.61 5.69 16.05
CA LYS A 77 4.91 6.36 15.83
C LYS A 77 6.07 5.38 15.76
N LEU A 78 6.03 4.34 16.59
CA LEU A 78 7.09 3.31 16.61
C LEU A 78 7.00 2.39 15.40
N ILE A 79 5.80 1.95 15.04
CA ILE A 79 5.55 1.11 13.86
C ILE A 79 5.99 1.81 12.56
N LYS A 80 5.70 3.12 12.40
CA LYS A 80 6.19 3.91 11.26
C LYS A 80 7.72 3.98 11.16
N LYS A 81 8.41 3.79 12.28
CA LYS A 81 9.88 3.73 12.34
C LYS A 81 10.42 2.30 12.23
N GLY A 82 9.56 1.31 11.99
CA GLY A 82 9.93 -0.09 11.79
C GLY A 82 10.12 -0.91 13.08
N TYR A 83 9.76 -0.38 14.25
CA TYR A 83 9.86 -1.13 15.50
C TYR A 83 8.75 -2.17 15.63
N ARG A 84 9.06 -3.31 16.26
CA ARG A 84 8.13 -4.36 16.66
C ARG A 84 7.78 -4.17 18.13
N ILE A 85 6.52 -4.42 18.50
CA ILE A 85 6.00 -4.13 19.83
C ILE A 85 5.27 -5.35 20.40
N ALA A 86 5.72 -5.86 21.55
CA ALA A 86 5.03 -6.90 22.29
C ALA A 86 4.11 -6.28 23.35
N ILE A 87 2.81 -6.53 23.24
CA ILE A 87 1.79 -6.06 24.20
C ILE A 87 1.58 -7.12 25.27
N CYS A 88 1.99 -6.80 26.48
CA CYS A 88 1.88 -7.67 27.63
C CYS A 88 0.75 -7.20 28.56
N GLU A 89 -0.32 -8.01 28.67
CA GLU A 89 -1.51 -7.72 29.47
C GLU A 89 -1.59 -8.57 30.74
N GLN A 90 -2.37 -8.08 31.70
CA GLN A 90 -2.75 -8.82 32.89
C GLN A 90 -3.80 -9.85 32.53
N VAL A 91 -3.49 -11.15 32.70
CA VAL A 91 -4.40 -12.26 32.37
C VAL A 91 -5.18 -12.79 33.58
N GLU A 92 -4.86 -12.33 34.79
CA GLU A 92 -5.55 -12.63 36.04
C GLU A 92 -6.31 -11.40 36.56
N ASP A 93 -7.48 -11.64 37.21
CA ASP A 93 -8.17 -10.58 37.93
C ASP A 93 -7.32 -10.11 39.13
N PRO A 94 -6.94 -8.81 39.21
CA PRO A 94 -6.15 -8.27 40.34
C PRO A 94 -6.81 -8.48 41.71
N LYS A 95 -8.16 -8.65 41.78
CA LYS A 95 -8.90 -8.91 43.02
C LYS A 95 -8.82 -10.37 43.46
N ALA A 96 -8.54 -11.31 42.52
CA ALA A 96 -8.47 -12.77 42.79
C ALA A 96 -7.03 -13.26 42.98
N ALA A 97 -6.02 -12.50 42.55
CA ALA A 97 -4.62 -12.90 42.57
C ALA A 97 -4.06 -13.00 44.00
N LYS A 98 -3.51 -14.17 44.34
CA LYS A 98 -2.77 -14.41 45.59
C LYS A 98 -1.27 -14.10 45.42
N GLY A 99 -0.95 -12.85 45.06
CA GLY A 99 0.45 -12.43 44.80
C GLY A 99 0.57 -11.43 43.67
N ILE A 100 1.58 -11.62 42.79
CA ILE A 100 1.74 -10.78 41.62
C ILE A 100 0.81 -11.30 40.50
N VAL A 101 0.01 -10.41 39.97
CA VAL A 101 -0.88 -10.68 38.82
C VAL A 101 -0.07 -11.24 37.67
N GLU A 102 -0.49 -12.34 37.09
CA GLU A 102 0.12 -12.96 35.93
C GLU A 102 -0.04 -12.07 34.71
N ARG A 103 1.04 -11.92 33.92
CA ARG A 103 1.07 -11.13 32.69
C ARG A 103 1.63 -11.97 31.56
N LYS A 104 0.98 -11.89 30.41
CA LYS A 104 1.42 -12.60 29.20
C LYS A 104 1.38 -11.67 27.99
N VAL A 105 2.25 -11.90 27.01
CA VAL A 105 2.15 -11.24 25.72
C VAL A 105 0.94 -11.79 24.98
N VAL A 106 -0.04 -10.90 24.78
CA VAL A 106 -1.30 -11.22 24.11
C VAL A 106 -1.23 -11.02 22.59
N LYS A 107 -0.35 -10.14 22.12
CA LYS A 107 -0.08 -9.93 20.70
C LYS A 107 1.26 -9.25 20.49
N ILE A 108 1.84 -9.47 19.31
CA ILE A 108 3.00 -8.73 18.80
C ILE A 108 2.51 -7.89 17.62
N ILE A 109 2.74 -6.58 17.67
CA ILE A 109 2.39 -5.65 16.59
C ILE A 109 3.65 -5.36 15.81
N THR A 110 3.65 -5.72 14.54
CA THR A 110 4.74 -5.44 13.60
C THR A 110 4.23 -4.52 12.49
N PRO A 111 5.10 -3.90 11.68
CA PRO A 111 4.66 -3.09 10.56
C PRO A 111 3.71 -3.81 9.60
N GLY A 112 3.83 -5.12 9.41
CA GLY A 112 2.98 -5.94 8.54
C GLY A 112 1.70 -6.47 9.19
N THR A 113 1.59 -6.45 10.54
CA THR A 113 0.47 -7.07 11.27
C THR A 113 -0.49 -6.07 11.93
N VAL A 114 -0.49 -4.83 11.47
CA VAL A 114 -1.36 -3.76 11.99
C VAL A 114 -2.80 -3.94 11.54
N LEU A 115 -3.76 -3.82 12.49
CA LEU A 115 -5.21 -3.89 12.26
C LEU A 115 -5.99 -2.65 12.75
N SER A 116 -5.36 -1.79 13.55
CA SER A 116 -6.02 -0.59 14.07
C SER A 116 -6.27 0.42 12.95
N GLU A 117 -7.49 0.95 12.85
CA GLU A 117 -7.86 1.97 11.85
C GLU A 117 -6.97 3.21 11.91
N GLN A 118 -6.54 3.61 13.11
CA GLN A 118 -5.68 4.79 13.28
C GLN A 118 -4.28 4.61 12.66
N LEU A 119 -3.86 3.37 12.41
CA LEU A 119 -2.54 2.98 11.90
C LEU A 119 -2.55 2.61 10.43
N LEU A 120 -3.72 2.32 9.88
CA LEU A 120 -3.89 1.93 8.49
C LEU A 120 -4.23 3.15 7.64
N ASP A 121 -3.64 3.23 6.46
CA ASP A 121 -4.12 4.11 5.40
C ASP A 121 -5.34 3.44 4.74
N ASP A 122 -6.46 4.15 4.68
CA ASP A 122 -7.72 3.60 4.17
C ASP A 122 -7.64 3.18 2.69
N LYS A 123 -6.77 3.82 1.93
CA LYS A 123 -6.65 3.65 0.48
C LYS A 123 -5.47 2.77 0.04
N HIS A 124 -4.72 2.19 1.00
CA HIS A 124 -3.56 1.34 0.72
C HIS A 124 -3.68 -0.02 1.40
N ASN A 125 -3.27 -1.07 0.70
CA ASN A 125 -3.02 -2.39 1.28
C ASN A 125 -1.73 -2.35 2.10
N ARG A 126 -1.64 -3.22 3.11
CA ARG A 126 -0.49 -3.30 3.99
C ARG A 126 0.05 -4.72 4.03
N TYR A 127 0.89 -5.04 3.07
CA TYR A 127 1.40 -6.39 2.91
C TYR A 127 2.56 -6.69 3.87
N LEU A 128 2.50 -7.88 4.46
CA LEU A 128 3.63 -8.61 4.98
C LEU A 128 4.07 -9.61 3.92
N VAL A 129 5.36 -9.62 3.60
CA VAL A 129 5.94 -10.54 2.61
C VAL A 129 6.92 -11.47 3.28
N PHE A 130 6.81 -12.75 2.94
CA PHE A 130 7.74 -13.80 3.36
C PHE A 130 8.54 -14.31 2.15
N LEU A 131 9.84 -14.47 2.31
CA LEU A 131 10.73 -14.98 1.27
C LEU A 131 11.43 -16.26 1.70
N GLN A 132 11.50 -17.22 0.78
CA GLN A 132 12.24 -18.46 0.97
C GLN A 132 12.94 -18.86 -0.32
N GLU A 133 14.16 -19.37 -0.21
CA GLU A 133 14.96 -19.87 -1.32
C GLU A 133 15.23 -21.36 -1.14
N ASP A 134 15.05 -22.13 -2.21
CA ASP A 134 15.48 -23.55 -2.29
C ASP A 134 16.23 -23.77 -3.60
N GLY A 135 17.52 -24.07 -3.46
CA GLY A 135 18.41 -24.29 -4.60
C GLY A 135 18.45 -23.13 -5.59
N SER A 136 17.89 -23.32 -6.78
CA SER A 136 17.85 -22.31 -7.84
C SER A 136 16.53 -21.54 -7.92
N GLU A 137 15.60 -21.76 -7.01
CA GLU A 137 14.29 -21.17 -6.99
C GLU A 137 14.09 -20.26 -5.77
N LEU A 138 13.42 -19.13 -5.94
CA LEU A 138 13.10 -18.17 -4.92
C LEU A 138 11.58 -17.91 -4.93
N CYS A 139 10.93 -18.09 -3.78
CA CYS A 139 9.51 -17.92 -3.60
C CYS A 139 9.20 -16.75 -2.68
N LEU A 140 8.13 -16.04 -2.99
CA LEU A 140 7.54 -14.94 -2.25
C LEU A 140 6.09 -15.28 -1.91
N ALA A 141 5.72 -15.16 -0.64
CA ALA A 141 4.33 -15.17 -0.19
C ALA A 141 3.99 -13.82 0.45
N ALA A 142 2.86 -13.22 0.10
CA ALA A 142 2.42 -11.92 0.58
C ALA A 142 1.03 -12.01 1.15
N ALA A 143 0.79 -11.45 2.36
CA ALA A 143 -0.53 -11.35 2.96
C ALA A 143 -0.81 -9.96 3.49
N ASP A 144 -2.05 -9.49 3.31
CA ASP A 144 -2.61 -8.33 4.01
C ASP A 144 -3.66 -8.82 5.00
N ILE A 145 -3.29 -8.83 6.29
CA ILE A 145 -4.18 -9.29 7.36
C ILE A 145 -5.44 -8.44 7.46
N SER A 146 -5.36 -7.16 7.10
CA SER A 146 -6.50 -6.25 7.22
C SER A 146 -7.60 -6.51 6.20
N THR A 147 -7.29 -7.20 5.09
CA THR A 147 -8.23 -7.53 4.00
C THR A 147 -8.44 -9.04 3.83
N GLY A 148 -7.52 -9.86 4.37
CA GLY A 148 -7.50 -11.31 4.19
C GLY A 148 -6.94 -11.76 2.83
N GLU A 149 -6.32 -10.85 2.07
CA GLU A 149 -5.69 -11.19 0.79
C GLU A 149 -4.39 -11.96 1.01
N CYS A 150 -4.20 -13.09 0.32
CA CYS A 150 -2.97 -13.87 0.32
C CYS A 150 -2.56 -14.25 -1.11
N GLN A 151 -1.31 -13.97 -1.45
CA GLN A 151 -0.78 -14.16 -2.81
C GLN A 151 0.62 -14.76 -2.75
N TRP A 152 1.02 -15.47 -3.81
CA TRP A 152 2.35 -16.01 -3.94
C TRP A 152 2.93 -15.83 -5.36
N PHE A 153 4.26 -15.84 -5.43
CA PHE A 153 5.02 -15.78 -6.67
C PHE A 153 6.32 -16.55 -6.51
N SER A 154 6.68 -17.38 -7.50
CA SER A 154 7.99 -18.04 -7.55
C SER A 154 8.73 -17.73 -8.84
N ALA A 155 10.05 -17.74 -8.76
CA ALA A 155 10.94 -17.53 -9.88
C ALA A 155 12.18 -18.43 -9.77
N ALA A 156 12.58 -19.02 -10.90
CA ALA A 156 13.74 -19.91 -10.98
C ALA A 156 14.83 -19.36 -11.93
N GLY A 157 16.05 -19.87 -11.79
CA GLY A 157 17.17 -19.53 -12.66
C GLY A 157 17.95 -18.28 -12.27
N GLU A 158 18.77 -17.77 -13.20
CA GLU A 158 19.67 -16.63 -12.93
C GLU A 158 18.93 -15.30 -12.69
N GLU A 159 17.75 -15.14 -13.30
CA GLU A 159 16.92 -13.92 -13.19
C GLU A 159 15.95 -13.92 -12.00
N ARG A 160 15.95 -15.00 -11.15
CA ARG A 160 14.98 -15.12 -10.04
C ARG A 160 14.98 -13.94 -9.10
N LEU A 161 16.17 -13.44 -8.74
CA LEU A 161 16.29 -12.30 -7.82
C LEU A 161 15.65 -11.04 -8.39
N MET A 162 15.86 -10.75 -9.66
CA MET A 162 15.28 -9.60 -10.31
C MET A 162 13.75 -9.72 -10.42
N ALA A 163 13.24 -10.90 -10.75
CA ALA A 163 11.80 -11.14 -10.80
C ALA A 163 11.14 -10.92 -9.43
N ILE A 164 11.80 -11.33 -8.35
CA ILE A 164 11.34 -11.05 -6.98
C ILE A 164 11.42 -9.56 -6.65
N GLN A 165 12.49 -8.87 -7.03
CA GLN A 165 12.63 -7.43 -6.85
C GLN A 165 11.51 -6.65 -7.55
N GLU A 166 11.12 -7.02 -8.76
CA GLU A 166 9.98 -6.44 -9.48
C GLU A 166 8.67 -6.61 -8.69
N GLN A 167 8.42 -7.81 -8.11
CA GLN A 167 7.23 -8.05 -7.31
C GLN A 167 7.26 -7.29 -5.98
N LEU A 168 8.39 -7.26 -5.28
CA LEU A 168 8.56 -6.50 -4.04
C LEU A 168 8.31 -5.00 -4.27
N PHE A 169 8.82 -4.47 -5.38
CA PHE A 169 8.55 -3.07 -5.72
C PHE A 169 7.06 -2.80 -5.99
N ARG A 170 6.38 -3.71 -6.67
CA ARG A 170 4.93 -3.61 -6.94
C ARG A 170 4.09 -3.72 -5.68
N ILE A 171 4.40 -4.70 -4.82
CA ILE A 171 3.66 -4.97 -3.57
C ILE A 171 3.89 -3.84 -2.54
N GLN A 172 5.06 -3.19 -2.55
CA GLN A 172 5.43 -2.15 -1.55
C GLN A 172 5.22 -2.66 -0.11
N PRO A 173 5.90 -3.76 0.31
CA PRO A 173 5.62 -4.38 1.59
C PRO A 173 5.91 -3.44 2.75
N ALA A 174 5.05 -3.47 3.77
CA ALA A 174 5.30 -2.81 5.05
C ALA A 174 6.34 -3.59 5.88
N GLU A 175 6.40 -4.90 5.67
CA GLU A 175 7.34 -5.80 6.34
C GLU A 175 7.79 -6.91 5.38
N LEU A 176 9.09 -7.16 5.34
CA LEU A 176 9.72 -8.22 4.59
C LEU A 176 10.43 -9.16 5.58
N VAL A 177 10.01 -10.41 5.60
CA VAL A 177 10.58 -11.45 6.45
C VAL A 177 11.25 -12.48 5.54
N ALA A 178 12.52 -12.78 5.80
CA ALA A 178 13.25 -13.79 5.06
C ALA A 178 13.42 -15.06 5.89
N TYR A 179 13.25 -16.24 5.27
CA TYR A 179 13.71 -17.47 5.87
C TYR A 179 15.26 -17.49 5.95
N SER A 180 15.81 -18.04 7.00
CA SER A 180 17.26 -18.11 7.16
C SER A 180 17.92 -18.90 6.01
N GLY A 181 18.99 -18.35 5.42
CA GLY A 181 19.74 -19.02 4.36
C GLY A 181 19.56 -18.49 2.94
N ILE A 182 18.82 -17.41 2.73
CA ILE A 182 18.72 -16.77 1.41
C ILE A 182 20.09 -16.24 0.98
N VAL A 183 20.52 -16.63 -0.22
CA VAL A 183 21.77 -16.17 -0.82
C VAL A 183 21.67 -14.69 -1.19
N ASN A 184 22.66 -13.89 -0.84
CA ASN A 184 22.70 -12.44 -1.05
C ASN A 184 21.58 -11.65 -0.30
N TRP A 185 21.13 -12.16 0.84
CA TRP A 185 20.11 -11.49 1.65
C TRP A 185 20.44 -10.03 1.98
N GLU A 186 21.68 -9.73 2.37
CA GLU A 186 22.12 -8.37 2.73
C GLU A 186 21.93 -7.38 1.58
N ASN A 187 22.27 -7.81 0.35
CA ASN A 187 22.10 -7.00 -0.86
C ASN A 187 20.62 -6.77 -1.17
N LEU A 188 19.78 -7.79 -1.03
CA LEU A 188 18.33 -7.66 -1.24
C LEU A 188 17.70 -6.76 -0.17
N ALA A 189 18.10 -6.91 1.10
CA ALA A 189 17.65 -6.08 2.20
C ALA A 189 18.06 -4.60 2.03
N ALA A 190 19.28 -4.35 1.59
CA ALA A 190 19.75 -3.00 1.26
C ALA A 190 18.98 -2.41 0.07
N TRP A 191 18.73 -3.22 -0.97
CA TRP A 191 17.96 -2.81 -2.14
C TRP A 191 16.53 -2.42 -1.76
N ILE A 192 15.80 -3.25 -0.98
CA ILE A 192 14.41 -2.94 -0.59
C ILE A 192 14.35 -1.68 0.26
N LYS A 193 15.28 -1.49 1.21
CA LYS A 193 15.37 -0.27 2.01
C LYS A 193 15.60 0.98 1.17
N SER A 194 16.33 0.87 0.05
CA SER A 194 16.54 1.99 -0.87
C SER A 194 15.30 2.33 -1.70
N LYS A 195 14.48 1.33 -2.05
CA LYS A 195 13.30 1.49 -2.92
C LYS A 195 11.99 1.66 -2.15
N VAL A 196 11.89 1.03 -0.96
CA VAL A 196 10.76 1.11 -0.03
C VAL A 196 11.29 1.42 1.36
N PRO A 197 11.66 2.68 1.66
CA PRO A 197 12.33 3.06 2.91
C PRO A 197 11.55 2.73 4.19
N GLU A 198 10.23 2.65 4.09
CA GLU A 198 9.34 2.34 5.22
C GLU A 198 9.21 0.82 5.49
N CYS A 199 9.79 -0.04 4.65
CA CYS A 199 9.73 -1.48 4.81
C CYS A 199 10.63 -1.94 5.98
N ALA A 200 10.03 -2.59 6.97
CA ALA A 200 10.77 -3.29 8.00
C ALA A 200 11.31 -4.61 7.43
N VAL A 201 12.54 -4.96 7.78
CA VAL A 201 13.22 -6.14 7.24
C VAL A 201 13.73 -6.99 8.39
N SER A 202 13.39 -8.29 8.41
CA SER A 202 13.81 -9.24 9.45
C SER A 202 14.08 -10.63 8.87
N VAL A 203 14.76 -11.46 9.66
CA VAL A 203 15.03 -12.87 9.35
C VAL A 203 14.24 -13.74 10.32
N TYR A 204 13.60 -14.77 9.80
CA TYR A 204 12.84 -15.76 10.55
C TYR A 204 13.64 -17.06 10.66
N GLN A 205 13.64 -17.66 11.84
CA GLN A 205 14.14 -18.99 12.08
C GLN A 205 13.00 -19.86 12.58
N GLU A 206 12.86 -21.03 12.01
CA GLU A 206 11.82 -21.98 12.40
C GLU A 206 12.12 -22.60 13.77
N GLU A 207 11.07 -22.75 14.58
CA GLU A 207 11.09 -23.56 15.80
C GLU A 207 10.71 -25.02 15.47
N GLU A 208 11.50 -25.98 15.95
CA GLU A 208 11.22 -27.41 15.76
C GLU A 208 9.85 -27.80 16.33
N GLY A 209 9.02 -28.47 15.52
CA GLY A 209 7.70 -28.93 15.94
C GLY A 209 6.58 -27.88 15.90
N ALA A 210 6.78 -26.78 15.17
CA ALA A 210 5.76 -25.76 14.98
C ALA A 210 4.48 -26.32 14.33
N PRO A 211 3.29 -25.82 14.73
CA PRO A 211 2.00 -26.24 14.14
C PRO A 211 1.94 -25.96 12.63
N GLN A 212 1.13 -26.74 11.90
CA GLN A 212 0.85 -26.54 10.47
C GLN A 212 -0.51 -25.88 10.30
N TYR A 213 -0.60 -24.86 9.44
CA TYR A 213 -1.79 -24.04 9.25
C TYR A 213 -2.33 -24.06 7.83
N PHE A 214 -1.52 -24.47 6.81
CA PHE A 214 -1.88 -24.40 5.40
C PHE A 214 -3.24 -25.07 5.09
N ALA A 215 -3.41 -26.33 5.50
CA ALA A 215 -4.65 -27.08 5.27
C ALA A 215 -5.86 -26.47 6.00
N GLN A 216 -5.66 -25.83 7.16
CA GLN A 216 -6.72 -25.15 7.91
C GLN A 216 -7.24 -23.93 7.15
N HIS A 217 -6.36 -23.20 6.45
CA HIS A 217 -6.71 -21.97 5.75
C HIS A 217 -7.23 -22.22 4.33
N PHE A 218 -6.63 -23.16 3.60
CA PHE A 218 -6.90 -23.34 2.16
C PHE A 218 -7.54 -24.68 1.79
N GLY A 219 -7.78 -25.55 2.76
CA GLY A 219 -8.55 -26.78 2.61
C GLY A 219 -7.73 -27.98 2.17
N SER A 220 -7.20 -28.01 0.97
CA SER A 220 -6.37 -29.11 0.46
C SER A 220 -4.94 -28.66 0.17
N ASP A 221 -3.99 -29.61 0.28
CA ASP A 221 -2.58 -29.41 -0.05
C ASP A 221 -2.33 -29.38 -1.58
N ASP A 222 -3.28 -28.90 -2.38
CA ASP A 222 -3.27 -28.93 -3.86
C ASP A 222 -2.23 -27.99 -4.52
N VAL A 223 -1.37 -27.35 -3.74
CA VAL A 223 -0.20 -26.66 -4.33
C VAL A 223 0.88 -27.68 -4.59
N ALA A 224 1.02 -28.06 -5.87
CA ALA A 224 1.98 -29.09 -6.31
C ALA A 224 3.46 -28.73 -6.10
N ASP A 225 3.76 -27.47 -5.78
CA ASP A 225 5.09 -26.93 -5.56
C ASP A 225 5.38 -26.85 -4.06
N THR A 226 6.34 -27.68 -3.62
CA THR A 226 6.74 -27.80 -2.22
C THR A 226 7.29 -26.47 -1.67
N LEU A 227 8.09 -25.74 -2.45
CA LEU A 227 8.67 -24.45 -2.00
C LEU A 227 7.57 -23.42 -1.77
N VAL A 228 6.55 -23.39 -2.63
CA VAL A 228 5.40 -22.48 -2.46
C VAL A 228 4.62 -22.83 -1.21
N HIS A 229 4.31 -24.14 -1.03
CA HIS A 229 3.62 -24.62 0.17
C HIS A 229 4.37 -24.22 1.45
N ASP A 230 5.68 -24.48 1.52
CA ASP A 230 6.49 -24.19 2.70
C ASP A 230 6.62 -22.69 2.95
N THR A 231 6.78 -21.88 1.89
CA THR A 231 6.85 -20.42 2.02
C THR A 231 5.55 -19.84 2.59
N VAL A 232 4.39 -20.31 2.11
CA VAL A 232 3.08 -19.87 2.60
C VAL A 232 2.85 -20.38 4.03
N GLU A 233 3.22 -21.63 4.33
CA GLU A 233 3.13 -22.18 5.69
C GLU A 233 3.96 -21.35 6.68
N HIS A 234 5.20 -20.98 6.35
CA HIS A 234 6.03 -20.12 7.20
C HIS A 234 5.43 -18.73 7.38
N LEU A 235 4.83 -18.14 6.32
CA LEU A 235 4.08 -16.91 6.42
C LEU A 235 2.92 -17.03 7.43
N LEU A 236 2.11 -18.08 7.33
CA LEU A 236 0.98 -18.31 8.24
C LEU A 236 1.43 -18.53 9.68
N ARG A 237 2.49 -19.29 9.91
CA ARG A 237 3.10 -19.47 11.23
C ARG A 237 3.54 -18.15 11.84
N TYR A 238 4.26 -17.34 11.06
CA TYR A 238 4.67 -16.01 11.51
C TYR A 238 3.47 -15.15 11.90
N LEU A 239 2.39 -15.17 11.11
CA LEU A 239 1.17 -14.44 11.40
C LEU A 239 0.48 -14.95 12.67
N HIS A 240 0.36 -16.27 12.87
CA HIS A 240 -0.26 -16.84 14.07
C HIS A 240 0.56 -16.55 15.35
N VAL A 241 1.88 -16.59 15.27
CA VAL A 241 2.77 -16.26 16.40
C VAL A 241 2.67 -14.79 16.78
N THR A 242 2.54 -13.89 15.78
CA THR A 242 2.51 -12.44 16.02
C THR A 242 1.14 -11.94 16.44
N VAL A 243 0.08 -12.35 15.74
CA VAL A 243 -1.29 -11.86 15.98
C VAL A 243 -1.92 -12.57 17.17
N LYS A 244 -1.59 -13.85 17.40
CA LYS A 244 -2.15 -14.71 18.47
C LYS A 244 -3.67 -14.79 18.47
N ALA A 245 -4.27 -14.78 17.28
CA ALA A 245 -5.71 -14.88 17.05
C ALA A 245 -6.01 -15.82 15.88
N ASP A 246 -7.28 -16.13 15.70
CA ASP A 246 -7.77 -16.86 14.54
C ASP A 246 -7.66 -15.96 13.29
N LEU A 247 -7.26 -16.52 12.16
CA LEU A 247 -7.01 -15.83 10.90
C LEU A 247 -7.79 -16.48 9.73
N SER A 248 -8.93 -17.11 10.00
CA SER A 248 -9.72 -17.86 9.00
C SER A 248 -10.28 -16.97 7.88
N HIS A 249 -10.21 -15.64 8.02
CA HIS A 249 -10.49 -14.70 6.93
C HIS A 249 -9.41 -14.72 5.82
N ILE A 250 -8.21 -15.27 6.07
CA ILE A 250 -7.23 -15.60 5.04
C ILE A 250 -7.58 -16.98 4.49
N ASN A 251 -8.50 -17.03 3.55
CA ASN A 251 -9.12 -18.27 3.06
C ASN A 251 -8.93 -18.51 1.56
N SER A 252 -8.20 -17.66 0.88
CA SER A 252 -7.93 -17.78 -0.55
C SER A 252 -6.48 -17.47 -0.85
N LEU A 253 -5.82 -18.37 -1.57
CA LEU A 253 -4.45 -18.22 -2.01
C LEU A 253 -4.43 -18.02 -3.54
N SER A 254 -3.88 -16.92 -4.00
CA SER A 254 -3.82 -16.58 -5.42
C SER A 254 -2.37 -16.51 -5.93
N ARG A 255 -2.14 -17.05 -7.13
CA ARG A 255 -0.85 -16.90 -7.80
C ARG A 255 -0.76 -15.52 -8.45
N ILE A 256 0.34 -14.83 -8.25
CA ILE A 256 0.68 -13.65 -9.04
C ILE A 256 1.16 -14.13 -10.41
N ALA A 257 0.25 -14.20 -11.38
CA ALA A 257 0.57 -14.65 -12.72
C ALA A 257 1.18 -13.50 -13.54
N LYS A 258 2.48 -13.58 -13.81
CA LYS A 258 3.23 -12.59 -14.61
C LYS A 258 2.63 -12.43 -16.02
N GLU A 259 2.01 -13.47 -16.54
CA GLU A 259 1.48 -13.57 -17.91
C GLU A 259 0.08 -12.95 -18.07
N GLN A 260 -0.60 -12.59 -16.98
CA GLN A 260 -1.94 -12.01 -17.03
C GLN A 260 -1.94 -10.48 -17.02
N PHE A 261 -0.85 -9.86 -16.59
CA PHE A 261 -0.75 -8.43 -16.39
C PHE A 261 0.41 -7.83 -17.16
N MET A 262 0.21 -6.60 -17.64
CA MET A 262 1.30 -5.77 -18.16
C MET A 262 2.35 -5.57 -17.08
N ASN A 263 3.61 -5.79 -17.40
CA ASN A 263 4.70 -5.54 -16.48
C ASN A 263 5.09 -4.05 -16.50
N LEU A 264 4.98 -3.42 -15.33
CA LEU A 264 5.39 -2.03 -15.08
C LEU A 264 6.55 -2.05 -14.08
N ASP A 265 7.72 -1.64 -14.52
CA ASP A 265 8.86 -1.49 -13.61
C ASP A 265 8.75 -0.23 -12.73
N ALA A 266 9.61 -0.14 -11.72
CA ALA A 266 9.68 1.01 -10.81
C ALA A 266 9.86 2.34 -11.55
N THR A 267 10.63 2.32 -12.61
CA THR A 267 10.96 3.48 -13.43
C THR A 267 9.74 3.95 -14.21
N ALA A 268 8.97 3.03 -14.81
CA ALA A 268 7.73 3.35 -15.52
C ALA A 268 6.67 3.93 -14.58
N VAL A 269 6.43 3.29 -13.43
CA VAL A 269 5.47 3.77 -12.42
C VAL A 269 5.80 5.20 -11.97
N ARG A 270 7.08 5.48 -11.70
CA ARG A 270 7.57 6.81 -11.30
C ARG A 270 7.50 7.83 -12.45
N ASN A 271 8.04 7.49 -13.63
CA ASN A 271 8.16 8.43 -14.74
C ASN A 271 6.80 8.78 -15.35
N LEU A 272 5.83 7.88 -15.31
CA LEU A 272 4.45 8.13 -15.74
C LEU A 272 3.58 8.75 -14.63
N GLU A 273 4.14 8.95 -13.43
CA GLU A 273 3.43 9.51 -12.27
C GLU A 273 2.07 8.84 -12.04
N LEU A 274 2.07 7.50 -11.98
CA LEU A 274 0.83 6.74 -11.89
C LEU A 274 0.11 6.97 -10.56
N ILE A 275 0.87 6.98 -9.44
CA ILE A 275 0.35 6.95 -8.07
C ILE A 275 0.88 8.10 -7.21
N LYS A 276 2.17 8.44 -7.36
CA LYS A 276 2.85 9.52 -6.66
C LYS A 276 3.50 10.44 -7.69
N ASN A 277 3.33 11.76 -7.52
CA ASN A 277 4.02 12.71 -8.38
C ASN A 277 5.51 12.81 -8.01
N MET A 278 6.35 13.19 -8.97
CA MET A 278 7.80 13.29 -8.77
C MET A 278 8.22 14.53 -7.96
N ARG A 279 7.34 15.52 -7.79
CA ARG A 279 7.68 16.80 -7.18
C ARG A 279 7.69 16.74 -5.65
N ASP A 280 6.65 16.19 -5.06
CA ASP A 280 6.42 16.17 -3.60
C ASP A 280 5.95 14.81 -3.09
N GLY A 281 5.85 13.80 -3.96
CA GLY A 281 5.39 12.45 -3.61
C GLY A 281 3.89 12.37 -3.30
N SER A 282 3.12 13.44 -3.48
CA SER A 282 1.68 13.43 -3.23
C SER A 282 0.90 12.75 -4.36
N LYS A 283 -0.37 12.41 -4.07
CA LYS A 283 -1.32 11.86 -5.06
C LYS A 283 -1.72 12.90 -6.11
N ARG A 284 -1.72 14.18 -5.77
CA ARG A 284 -2.20 15.26 -6.67
C ARG A 284 -1.36 15.33 -7.94
N GLY A 285 -2.03 15.35 -9.08
CA GLY A 285 -1.37 15.39 -10.37
C GLY A 285 -0.85 14.06 -10.88
N THR A 286 -1.40 12.95 -10.39
CA THR A 286 -1.11 11.58 -10.86
C THR A 286 -2.27 11.03 -11.67
N LEU A 287 -2.06 9.87 -12.34
CA LEU A 287 -3.15 9.16 -13.01
C LEU A 287 -4.21 8.72 -12.00
N LEU A 288 -3.79 8.22 -10.81
CA LEU A 288 -4.72 7.85 -9.75
C LEU A 288 -5.58 9.02 -9.28
N ASP A 289 -5.04 10.24 -9.20
CA ASP A 289 -5.81 11.45 -8.85
C ASP A 289 -6.89 11.79 -9.90
N VAL A 290 -6.59 11.51 -11.17
CA VAL A 290 -7.54 11.71 -12.27
C VAL A 290 -8.70 10.72 -12.20
N LEU A 291 -8.43 9.45 -11.88
CA LEU A 291 -9.37 8.36 -12.00
C LEU A 291 -10.15 8.05 -10.70
N ASP A 292 -9.68 8.54 -9.53
CA ASP A 292 -10.28 8.20 -8.24
C ASP A 292 -11.50 9.07 -7.90
N PHE A 293 -12.67 8.62 -8.39
CA PHE A 293 -13.99 9.04 -7.97
C PHE A 293 -14.70 7.93 -7.17
N THR A 294 -13.91 7.00 -6.60
CA THR A 294 -14.47 5.93 -5.77
C THR A 294 -15.11 6.49 -4.51
N SER A 295 -16.17 5.83 -4.06
CA SER A 295 -16.93 6.19 -2.86
C SER A 295 -16.49 5.42 -1.62
N THR A 296 -15.83 4.26 -1.80
CA THR A 296 -15.42 3.35 -0.73
C THR A 296 -13.89 3.22 -0.67
N SER A 297 -13.36 2.94 0.53
CA SER A 297 -11.93 2.63 0.71
C SER A 297 -11.52 1.37 -0.06
N MET A 298 -12.39 0.35 -0.09
CA MET A 298 -12.19 -0.89 -0.85
C MET A 298 -12.06 -0.61 -2.35
N GLY A 299 -12.95 0.22 -2.90
CA GLY A 299 -12.88 0.65 -4.30
C GLY A 299 -11.61 1.43 -4.62
N ALA A 300 -11.17 2.32 -3.72
CA ALA A 300 -9.92 3.07 -3.91
C ALA A 300 -8.69 2.15 -3.95
N ARG A 301 -8.61 1.14 -3.05
CA ARG A 301 -7.55 0.11 -3.09
C ARG A 301 -7.61 -0.69 -4.39
N LYS A 302 -8.81 -1.08 -4.81
CA LYS A 302 -9.00 -1.84 -6.06
C LYS A 302 -8.64 -1.05 -7.31
N LEU A 303 -8.99 0.24 -7.37
CA LEU A 303 -8.61 1.13 -8.48
C LEU A 303 -7.10 1.26 -8.58
N ARG A 304 -6.42 1.45 -7.47
CA ARG A 304 -4.96 1.48 -7.43
C ARG A 304 -4.36 0.17 -7.96
N ASN A 305 -4.88 -0.97 -7.52
CA ASN A 305 -4.45 -2.28 -8.03
C ASN A 305 -4.65 -2.40 -9.55
N TRP A 306 -5.77 -1.89 -10.12
CA TRP A 306 -6.00 -1.91 -11.56
C TRP A 306 -5.01 -1.03 -12.33
N ILE A 307 -4.56 0.09 -11.76
CA ILE A 307 -3.53 0.95 -12.36
C ILE A 307 -2.16 0.27 -12.32
N GLU A 308 -1.82 -0.40 -11.22
CA GLU A 308 -0.54 -1.09 -11.03
C GLU A 308 -0.46 -2.43 -11.78
N CYS A 309 -1.61 -3.05 -12.08
CA CYS A 309 -1.75 -4.35 -12.74
C CYS A 309 -2.71 -4.28 -13.94
N PRO A 310 -2.38 -3.57 -15.03
CA PRO A 310 -3.21 -3.56 -16.24
C PRO A 310 -3.25 -4.93 -16.89
N LEU A 311 -4.40 -5.28 -17.48
CA LEU A 311 -4.64 -6.61 -18.07
C LEU A 311 -3.96 -6.79 -19.43
N LEU A 312 -3.62 -8.04 -19.75
CA LEU A 312 -3.19 -8.46 -21.10
C LEU A 312 -4.32 -9.15 -21.86
N ASP A 313 -5.25 -9.79 -21.16
CA ASP A 313 -6.37 -10.50 -21.77
C ASP A 313 -7.42 -9.55 -22.34
N LEU A 314 -7.56 -9.56 -23.66
CA LEU A 314 -8.53 -8.74 -24.40
C LEU A 314 -9.98 -9.00 -23.98
N SER A 315 -10.33 -10.22 -23.58
CA SER A 315 -11.70 -10.56 -23.19
C SER A 315 -12.07 -9.88 -21.86
N GLN A 316 -11.15 -9.89 -20.91
CA GLN A 316 -11.32 -9.22 -19.63
C GLN A 316 -11.33 -7.69 -19.77
N ILE A 317 -10.43 -7.15 -20.60
CA ILE A 317 -10.40 -5.70 -20.88
C ILE A 317 -11.75 -5.26 -21.49
N ARG A 318 -12.23 -6.00 -22.50
CA ARG A 318 -13.51 -5.72 -23.16
C ARG A 318 -14.70 -5.81 -22.18
N SER A 319 -14.69 -6.82 -21.32
CA SER A 319 -15.74 -6.99 -20.31
C SER A 319 -15.83 -5.80 -19.35
N ARG A 320 -14.67 -5.24 -18.92
CA ARG A 320 -14.63 -4.01 -18.13
C ARG A 320 -15.12 -2.80 -18.92
N GLN A 321 -14.72 -2.66 -20.19
CA GLN A 321 -15.14 -1.56 -21.06
C GLN A 321 -16.67 -1.59 -21.31
N GLU A 322 -17.25 -2.77 -21.51
CA GLU A 322 -18.70 -2.96 -21.67
C GLU A 322 -19.45 -2.51 -20.42
N ALA A 323 -18.96 -2.90 -19.23
CA ALA A 323 -19.54 -2.47 -17.95
C ALA A 323 -19.45 -0.95 -17.74
N VAL A 324 -18.29 -0.36 -18.02
CA VAL A 324 -18.11 1.11 -17.97
C VAL A 324 -19.05 1.81 -18.97
N GLY A 325 -19.17 1.27 -20.20
CA GLY A 325 -20.05 1.83 -21.23
C GLY A 325 -21.53 1.81 -20.84
N GLU A 326 -22.01 0.73 -20.23
CA GLU A 326 -23.38 0.63 -19.72
C GLU A 326 -23.63 1.64 -18.58
N LEU A 327 -22.71 1.76 -17.62
CA LEU A 327 -22.79 2.75 -16.54
C LEU A 327 -22.67 4.19 -17.04
N LEU A 328 -21.91 4.43 -18.10
CA LEU A 328 -21.78 5.74 -18.72
C LEU A 328 -23.10 6.19 -19.34
N THR A 329 -23.77 5.31 -20.07
CA THR A 329 -25.02 5.61 -20.77
C THR A 329 -26.20 5.76 -19.81
N ASN A 330 -26.21 5.00 -18.70
CA ASN A 330 -27.26 5.07 -17.68
C ASN A 330 -26.86 5.98 -16.51
N VAL A 331 -27.00 7.30 -16.75
CA VAL A 331 -26.59 8.35 -15.77
C VAL A 331 -27.32 8.21 -14.43
N GLN A 332 -28.61 7.86 -14.46
CA GLN A 332 -29.43 7.73 -13.24
C GLN A 332 -28.96 6.54 -12.39
N MET A 333 -28.74 5.40 -13.02
CA MET A 333 -28.25 4.20 -12.33
C MET A 333 -26.86 4.45 -11.72
N ARG A 334 -25.95 5.07 -12.49
CA ARG A 334 -24.61 5.44 -12.01
C ARG A 334 -24.67 6.33 -10.78
N GLY A 335 -25.49 7.40 -10.82
CA GLY A 335 -25.67 8.32 -9.69
C GLY A 335 -26.25 7.62 -8.47
N ASN A 336 -27.28 6.79 -8.65
CA ASN A 336 -27.88 6.03 -7.55
C ASN A 336 -26.87 5.04 -6.94
N LEU A 337 -26.09 4.32 -7.75
CA LEU A 337 -25.03 3.43 -7.25
C LEU A 337 -24.00 4.20 -6.44
N GLN A 338 -23.53 5.34 -6.95
CA GLN A 338 -22.56 6.18 -6.25
C GLN A 338 -23.09 6.64 -4.88
N ASP A 339 -24.34 7.05 -4.79
CA ASP A 339 -24.94 7.49 -3.52
C ASP A 339 -25.08 6.34 -2.53
N LYS A 340 -25.42 5.13 -2.99
CA LYS A 340 -25.48 3.95 -2.10
C LYS A 340 -24.10 3.49 -1.66
N LEU A 341 -23.10 3.53 -2.52
CA LEU A 341 -21.73 3.18 -2.20
C LEU A 341 -21.11 4.10 -1.13
N LYS A 342 -21.51 5.39 -1.07
CA LYS A 342 -21.06 6.31 0.00
C LYS A 342 -21.46 5.88 1.41
N VAL A 343 -22.49 5.06 1.55
CA VAL A 343 -22.96 4.54 2.84
C VAL A 343 -22.24 3.24 3.23
N ILE A 344 -21.53 2.62 2.29
CA ILE A 344 -20.77 1.39 2.53
C ILE A 344 -19.45 1.71 3.25
N PHE A 345 -19.29 1.10 4.41
CA PHE A 345 -18.03 1.12 5.16
C PHE A 345 -17.06 0.05 4.64
N ASP A 346 -15.84 0.05 5.15
CA ASP A 346 -14.79 -0.89 4.76
C ASP A 346 -15.08 -2.31 5.28
N LEU A 347 -15.87 -3.06 4.52
CA LEU A 347 -16.30 -4.41 4.90
C LEU A 347 -15.11 -5.37 5.02
N GLU A 348 -14.09 -5.26 4.16
CA GLU A 348 -12.90 -6.11 4.23
C GLU A 348 -12.24 -5.97 5.61
N ARG A 349 -11.98 -4.74 6.06
CA ARG A 349 -11.33 -4.46 7.33
C ARG A 349 -12.21 -4.72 8.54
N ILE A 350 -13.53 -4.48 8.44
CA ILE A 350 -14.48 -4.79 9.51
C ILE A 350 -14.50 -6.30 9.75
N VAL A 351 -14.59 -7.10 8.70
CA VAL A 351 -14.60 -8.57 8.79
C VAL A 351 -13.31 -9.09 9.42
N SER A 352 -12.15 -8.56 9.01
CA SER A 352 -10.85 -8.96 9.59
C SER A 352 -10.75 -8.61 11.07
N ARG A 353 -11.24 -7.42 11.51
CA ARG A 353 -11.27 -7.06 12.93
C ARG A 353 -12.22 -7.95 13.74
N ILE A 354 -13.34 -8.35 13.17
CA ILE A 354 -14.29 -9.30 13.80
C ILE A 354 -13.61 -10.63 14.01
N GLU A 355 -12.90 -11.13 13.01
CA GLU A 355 -12.19 -12.42 13.08
C GLU A 355 -11.10 -12.42 14.14
N VAL A 356 -10.22 -11.45 14.12
CA VAL A 356 -9.11 -11.31 15.08
C VAL A 356 -9.60 -10.95 16.49
N GLY A 357 -10.89 -10.62 16.65
CA GLY A 357 -11.48 -10.28 17.95
C GLY A 357 -11.24 -8.84 18.42
N SER A 358 -10.74 -7.97 17.57
CA SER A 358 -10.46 -6.57 17.87
C SER A 358 -11.62 -5.61 17.53
N ALA A 359 -12.69 -6.09 16.89
CA ALA A 359 -13.86 -5.30 16.54
C ALA A 359 -14.63 -4.81 17.79
N ASN A 360 -15.18 -3.62 17.70
CA ASN A 360 -16.03 -2.99 18.71
C ASN A 360 -17.50 -2.88 18.24
N ALA A 361 -18.39 -2.37 19.09
CA ALA A 361 -19.80 -2.25 18.77
C ALA A 361 -20.09 -1.26 17.62
N ARG A 362 -19.22 -0.25 17.40
CA ARG A 362 -19.34 0.69 16.28
C ARG A 362 -19.02 0.01 14.95
N ASP A 363 -18.09 -0.97 14.92
CA ASP A 363 -17.83 -1.79 13.74
C ASP A 363 -19.10 -2.55 13.31
N LEU A 364 -19.86 -3.08 14.28
CA LEU A 364 -21.13 -3.77 14.00
C LEU A 364 -22.21 -2.79 13.48
N VAL A 365 -22.25 -1.54 13.96
CA VAL A 365 -23.14 -0.50 13.41
C VAL A 365 -22.74 -0.16 11.98
N SER A 366 -21.45 -0.02 11.70
CA SER A 366 -20.92 0.24 10.34
C SER A 366 -21.25 -0.92 9.40
N LEU A 367 -21.10 -2.16 9.87
CA LEU A 367 -21.51 -3.36 9.13
C LEU A 367 -23.02 -3.33 8.86
N ARG A 368 -23.86 -3.12 9.88
CA ARG A 368 -25.31 -3.03 9.75
C ARG A 368 -25.73 -1.98 8.73
N SER A 369 -25.12 -0.79 8.77
CA SER A 369 -25.41 0.29 7.84
C SER A 369 -25.06 -0.08 6.40
N SER A 370 -23.94 -0.79 6.20
CA SER A 370 -23.52 -1.30 4.90
C SER A 370 -24.48 -2.37 4.38
N LEU A 371 -24.90 -3.32 5.23
CA LEU A 371 -25.84 -4.37 4.85
C LEU A 371 -27.24 -3.81 4.46
N ALA A 372 -27.65 -2.72 5.07
CA ALA A 372 -28.97 -2.09 4.82
C ALA A 372 -29.15 -1.66 3.36
N VAL A 373 -28.08 -1.26 2.66
CA VAL A 373 -28.16 -0.74 1.27
C VAL A 373 -27.92 -1.80 0.20
N LEU A 374 -27.48 -3.01 0.56
CA LEU A 374 -27.19 -4.08 -0.40
C LEU A 374 -28.41 -4.49 -1.27
N PRO A 375 -29.64 -4.60 -0.74
CA PRO A 375 -30.82 -4.92 -1.55
C PRO A 375 -31.06 -3.89 -2.67
N GLU A 376 -30.81 -2.62 -2.40
CA GLU A 376 -30.98 -1.55 -3.39
C GLU A 376 -29.90 -1.62 -4.46
N ILE A 377 -28.60 -1.82 -4.07
CA ILE A 377 -27.50 -2.02 -5.02
C ILE A 377 -27.80 -3.22 -5.93
N LYS A 378 -28.21 -4.35 -5.35
CA LYS A 378 -28.54 -5.56 -6.11
C LYS A 378 -29.72 -5.33 -7.06
N SER A 379 -30.73 -4.56 -6.66
CA SER A 379 -31.85 -4.22 -7.51
C SER A 379 -31.48 -3.34 -8.69
N LEU A 380 -30.54 -2.40 -8.51
CA LEU A 380 -30.03 -1.54 -9.59
C LEU A 380 -29.24 -2.34 -10.63
N LEU A 381 -28.46 -3.35 -10.20
CA LEU A 381 -27.62 -4.16 -11.08
C LEU A 381 -28.38 -5.30 -11.77
N ARG A 382 -29.55 -5.69 -11.27
CA ARG A 382 -30.31 -6.88 -11.73
C ARG A 382 -30.65 -6.87 -13.22
N TYR A 383 -30.81 -5.69 -13.82
CA TYR A 383 -31.21 -5.53 -15.21
C TYR A 383 -30.09 -5.05 -16.12
N CYS A 384 -28.83 -5.13 -15.66
CA CYS A 384 -27.68 -4.81 -16.48
C CYS A 384 -27.47 -5.86 -17.59
N ASN A 385 -27.02 -5.41 -18.75
CA ASN A 385 -26.70 -6.27 -19.89
C ASN A 385 -25.27 -6.80 -19.87
N SER A 386 -24.36 -6.06 -19.28
CA SER A 386 -22.96 -6.45 -19.13
C SER A 386 -22.82 -7.70 -18.27
N LYS A 387 -22.18 -8.73 -18.80
CA LYS A 387 -21.93 -10.00 -18.09
C LYS A 387 -21.16 -9.79 -16.79
N LEU A 388 -20.20 -8.85 -16.79
CA LEU A 388 -19.43 -8.52 -15.59
C LEU A 388 -20.34 -7.93 -14.51
N LEU A 389 -21.21 -7.00 -14.83
CA LEU A 389 -22.14 -6.41 -13.86
C LEU A 389 -23.16 -7.44 -13.35
N GLN A 390 -23.60 -8.38 -14.21
CA GLN A 390 -24.47 -9.50 -13.80
C GLN A 390 -23.76 -10.42 -12.80
N GLN A 391 -22.52 -10.81 -13.08
CA GLN A 391 -21.73 -11.62 -12.17
C GLN A 391 -21.50 -10.91 -10.84
N LEU A 392 -21.09 -9.64 -10.86
CA LEU A 392 -20.93 -8.85 -9.64
C LEU A 392 -22.24 -8.71 -8.86
N CYS A 393 -23.38 -8.65 -9.54
CA CYS A 393 -24.68 -8.67 -8.89
C CYS A 393 -24.97 -10.00 -8.18
N GLU A 394 -24.57 -11.13 -8.74
CA GLU A 394 -24.69 -12.44 -8.11
C GLU A 394 -23.79 -12.55 -6.86
N ASP A 395 -22.57 -12.06 -6.94
CA ASP A 395 -21.58 -12.08 -5.86
C ASP A 395 -21.96 -11.16 -4.67
N VAL A 396 -22.93 -10.25 -4.83
CA VAL A 396 -23.50 -9.46 -3.74
C VAL A 396 -24.49 -10.29 -2.95
N HIS A 397 -24.10 -10.82 -1.79
CA HIS A 397 -24.95 -11.54 -0.84
C HIS A 397 -25.66 -10.57 0.09
N LEU A 398 -26.97 -10.77 0.33
CA LEU A 398 -27.80 -9.78 1.04
C LEU A 398 -27.67 -9.83 2.57
N HIS A 399 -27.27 -10.97 3.16
CA HIS A 399 -27.13 -11.16 4.60
C HIS A 399 -28.32 -10.68 5.44
N GLN A 400 -29.56 -10.89 4.94
CA GLN A 400 -30.79 -10.31 5.50
C GLN A 400 -31.06 -10.72 6.95
N GLU A 401 -30.81 -11.99 7.30
CA GLU A 401 -30.98 -12.48 8.65
C GLU A 401 -30.00 -11.81 9.63
N LEU A 402 -28.75 -11.65 9.20
CA LEU A 402 -27.73 -10.96 9.98
C LEU A 402 -28.07 -9.49 10.17
N PHE A 403 -28.49 -8.81 9.11
CA PHE A 403 -28.95 -7.43 9.18
C PHE A 403 -30.06 -7.24 10.20
N THR A 404 -31.12 -8.08 10.16
CA THR A 404 -32.24 -8.00 11.11
C THR A 404 -31.79 -8.28 12.55
N THR A 405 -30.88 -9.22 12.74
CA THR A 405 -30.30 -9.52 14.06
C THR A 405 -29.50 -8.33 14.60
N LEU A 406 -28.62 -7.72 13.80
CA LEU A 406 -27.84 -6.56 14.21
C LEU A 406 -28.70 -5.32 14.47
N LEU A 407 -29.76 -5.14 13.68
CA LEU A 407 -30.72 -4.05 13.86
C LEU A 407 -31.49 -4.17 15.19
N ALA A 408 -31.87 -5.38 15.57
CA ALA A 408 -32.54 -5.65 16.82
C ALA A 408 -31.60 -5.57 18.03
N ALA A 409 -30.34 -6.01 17.87
CA ALA A 409 -29.41 -6.20 18.98
C ALA A 409 -28.63 -4.94 19.37
N ILE A 410 -28.11 -4.16 18.40
CA ILE A 410 -27.13 -3.09 18.68
C ILE A 410 -27.81 -1.71 18.64
N VAL A 411 -27.53 -0.86 19.63
CA VAL A 411 -27.96 0.54 19.66
C VAL A 411 -27.33 1.34 18.50
N ASP A 412 -27.90 2.51 18.17
CA ASP A 412 -27.38 3.29 17.04
C ASP A 412 -26.08 4.03 17.37
N GLU A 413 -25.88 4.42 18.63
CA GLU A 413 -24.66 5.09 19.14
C GLU A 413 -24.06 4.29 20.30
N PRO A 414 -23.36 3.18 20.06
CA PRO A 414 -22.74 2.40 21.11
C PRO A 414 -21.51 3.09 21.68
N PRO A 415 -21.13 2.80 22.94
CA PRO A 415 -19.90 3.25 23.56
C PRO A 415 -18.68 2.75 22.77
N PHE A 416 -17.53 3.38 23.03
CA PHE A 416 -16.28 2.97 22.35
C PHE A 416 -15.78 1.62 22.84
N SER A 417 -15.85 1.38 24.15
CA SER A 417 -15.36 0.15 24.77
C SER A 417 -16.49 -0.87 24.93
N VAL A 418 -16.26 -2.09 24.48
CA VAL A 418 -17.20 -3.22 24.63
C VAL A 418 -17.36 -3.68 26.09
N ARG A 419 -16.55 -3.16 27.02
CA ARG A 419 -16.59 -3.49 28.45
C ARG A 419 -17.35 -2.47 29.28
N GLU A 420 -17.79 -1.35 28.71
CA GLU A 420 -18.50 -0.30 29.45
C GLU A 420 -20.01 -0.55 29.59
N GLY A 421 -20.54 -1.51 28.84
CA GLY A 421 -21.99 -1.76 28.74
C GLY A 421 -22.74 -0.67 27.97
N GLY A 422 -24.03 -0.84 27.73
CA GLY A 422 -24.88 0.12 27.02
C GLY A 422 -24.83 -0.02 25.50
N MET A 423 -24.37 -1.17 24.98
CA MET A 423 -24.28 -1.43 23.54
C MET A 423 -25.46 -2.24 23.00
N ILE A 424 -26.17 -2.98 23.84
CA ILE A 424 -27.29 -3.82 23.44
C ILE A 424 -28.60 -3.04 23.60
N ARG A 425 -29.46 -3.18 22.58
CA ARG A 425 -30.78 -2.52 22.53
C ARG A 425 -31.76 -3.16 23.50
N SER A 426 -32.54 -2.36 24.21
CA SER A 426 -33.65 -2.84 25.04
C SER A 426 -34.65 -3.62 24.20
N GLY A 427 -35.15 -4.74 24.74
CA GLY A 427 -36.07 -5.66 24.05
C GLY A 427 -35.37 -6.78 23.28
N PHE A 428 -34.04 -6.82 23.25
CA PHE A 428 -33.30 -7.89 22.58
C PHE A 428 -33.13 -9.14 23.44
N ASP A 429 -32.84 -8.92 24.73
CA ASP A 429 -32.65 -10.01 25.72
C ASP A 429 -33.43 -9.72 27.01
N LEU A 430 -34.26 -10.65 27.44
CA LEU A 430 -35.16 -10.46 28.58
C LEU A 430 -34.41 -10.37 29.92
N GLU A 431 -33.33 -11.15 30.11
CA GLU A 431 -32.50 -11.09 31.32
C GLU A 431 -31.78 -9.74 31.43
N LEU A 432 -31.29 -9.22 30.31
CA LEU A 432 -30.65 -7.92 30.26
C LEU A 432 -31.65 -6.79 30.60
N ASP A 433 -32.86 -6.86 30.06
CA ASP A 433 -33.92 -5.86 30.34
C ASP A 433 -34.33 -5.87 31.81
N GLU A 434 -34.43 -7.05 32.44
CA GLU A 434 -34.70 -7.19 33.90
C GLU A 434 -33.56 -6.54 34.71
N LEU A 435 -32.30 -6.80 34.35
CA LEU A 435 -31.14 -6.19 35.03
C LEU A 435 -31.10 -4.66 34.87
N HIS A 436 -31.42 -4.17 33.69
CA HIS A 436 -31.55 -2.74 33.46
C HIS A 436 -32.69 -2.10 34.26
N SER A 437 -33.82 -2.77 34.40
CA SER A 437 -34.93 -2.32 35.26
C SER A 437 -34.46 -2.18 36.71
N ILE A 438 -33.77 -3.19 37.25
CA ILE A 438 -33.20 -3.18 38.60
C ILE A 438 -32.20 -2.00 38.76
N ALA A 439 -31.37 -1.76 37.77
CA ALA A 439 -30.39 -0.68 37.81
C ALA A 439 -31.00 0.72 37.63
N SER A 440 -32.13 0.86 36.90
CA SER A 440 -32.82 2.12 36.62
C SER A 440 -33.76 2.58 37.74
N ASP A 441 -34.33 1.64 38.46
CA ASP A 441 -35.25 1.92 39.59
C ASP A 441 -34.59 2.63 40.79
N ASN A 442 -33.29 2.86 40.68
CA ASN A 442 -32.47 3.51 41.68
C ASN A 442 -33.07 4.85 42.19
N LYS A 443 -33.55 5.71 41.26
CA LYS A 443 -34.07 7.03 41.61
C LYS A 443 -35.40 6.98 42.36
N THR A 444 -36.28 6.09 41.97
CA THR A 444 -37.57 5.86 42.58
C THR A 444 -37.42 5.18 43.95
N TRP A 445 -36.55 4.20 44.04
CA TRP A 445 -36.24 3.52 45.31
C TRP A 445 -35.63 4.48 46.31
N MET A 446 -34.65 5.30 45.91
CA MET A 446 -34.02 6.31 46.80
C MET A 446 -35.03 7.33 47.32
N GLN A 447 -35.94 7.82 46.48
CA GLN A 447 -36.99 8.73 46.92
C GLN A 447 -37.93 8.06 47.92
N ASN A 448 -38.36 6.87 47.68
CA ASN A 448 -39.20 6.09 48.55
C ASN A 448 -38.48 5.75 49.88
N PHE A 449 -37.22 5.38 49.78
CA PHE A 449 -36.38 5.11 50.96
C PHE A 449 -36.13 6.36 51.76
N GLU A 450 -35.87 7.51 51.14
CA GLU A 450 -35.73 8.79 51.83
C GLU A 450 -37.03 9.18 52.57
N LEU A 451 -38.18 9.00 51.95
CA LEU A 451 -39.50 9.22 52.59
C LEU A 451 -39.71 8.29 53.76
N LYS A 452 -39.46 7.00 53.59
CA LYS A 452 -39.58 5.97 54.65
C LYS A 452 -38.70 6.32 55.85
N ILE A 453 -37.44 6.62 55.64
CA ILE A 453 -36.52 6.96 56.74
C ILE A 453 -36.86 8.30 57.40
N LYS A 454 -37.38 9.30 56.69
CA LYS A 454 -37.90 10.53 57.29
C LYS A 454 -39.11 10.29 58.20
N GLU A 455 -40.01 9.40 57.81
CA GLU A 455 -41.16 9.01 58.61
C GLU A 455 -40.75 8.22 59.86
N GLU A 456 -39.82 7.26 59.72
CA GLU A 456 -39.31 6.43 60.82
C GLU A 456 -38.50 7.24 61.83
N THR A 457 -37.66 8.15 61.36
CA THR A 457 -36.76 8.91 62.25
C THR A 457 -37.37 10.25 62.75
N GLY A 458 -38.39 10.75 62.05
CA GLY A 458 -38.94 12.07 62.30
C GLY A 458 -38.01 13.25 61.82
N ILE A 459 -36.88 12.98 61.22
CA ILE A 459 -35.87 13.95 60.79
C ILE A 459 -36.21 14.51 59.37
N LYS A 460 -36.95 15.59 59.29
CA LYS A 460 -37.42 16.19 58.04
C LYS A 460 -36.31 16.68 57.12
N THR A 461 -35.12 17.02 57.67
CA THR A 461 -33.96 17.55 56.91
C THR A 461 -33.01 16.49 56.37
N LEU A 462 -33.30 15.22 56.65
CA LEU A 462 -32.52 14.08 56.15
C LEU A 462 -32.55 14.02 54.65
N LYS A 463 -31.40 13.75 54.01
CA LYS A 463 -31.24 13.55 52.58
C LYS A 463 -30.45 12.28 52.33
N VAL A 464 -30.84 11.52 51.30
CA VAL A 464 -30.07 10.40 50.78
C VAL A 464 -29.24 10.90 49.59
N GLY A 465 -27.95 10.62 49.59
CA GLY A 465 -27.01 11.03 48.50
C GLY A 465 -26.03 9.95 48.14
N TYR A 466 -25.30 10.14 47.05
CA TYR A 466 -24.25 9.26 46.56
C TYR A 466 -22.92 10.03 46.45
N ASN A 467 -21.83 9.36 46.83
CA ASN A 467 -20.46 9.87 46.64
C ASN A 467 -19.56 8.75 46.14
N LYS A 468 -18.75 9.02 45.13
CA LYS A 468 -17.83 8.02 44.50
C LYS A 468 -16.89 7.33 45.49
N VAL A 469 -16.53 8.01 46.63
CA VAL A 469 -15.57 7.50 47.62
C VAL A 469 -16.26 6.64 48.68
N PHE A 470 -17.48 7.02 49.10
CA PHE A 470 -18.17 6.40 50.24
C PHE A 470 -19.44 5.63 49.84
N GLY A 471 -19.81 5.65 48.54
CA GLY A 471 -21.06 5.06 48.05
C GLY A 471 -22.31 5.87 48.45
N TYR A 472 -23.41 5.18 48.67
CA TYR A 472 -24.66 5.79 49.13
C TYR A 472 -24.59 6.13 50.63
N TYR A 473 -25.10 7.30 51.00
CA TYR A 473 -25.12 7.79 52.41
C TYR A 473 -26.39 8.56 52.71
N ILE A 474 -26.71 8.62 54.03
CA ILE A 474 -27.73 9.46 54.60
C ILE A 474 -27.05 10.64 55.21
N GLU A 475 -27.42 11.87 54.82
CA GLU A 475 -26.90 13.10 55.37
C GLU A 475 -27.89 13.70 56.33
N VAL A 476 -27.45 13.92 57.58
CA VAL A 476 -28.25 14.50 58.66
C VAL A 476 -27.54 15.74 59.15
N SER A 477 -28.27 16.86 59.33
CA SER A 477 -27.72 18.10 59.87
C SER A 477 -27.25 17.94 61.33
N LYS A 478 -26.14 18.57 61.74
CA LYS A 478 -25.57 18.46 63.09
C LYS A 478 -26.57 18.75 64.21
N GLY A 479 -27.51 19.66 63.99
CA GLY A 479 -28.51 20.00 64.97
C GLY A 479 -29.52 18.87 65.25
N GLN A 480 -29.56 17.84 64.45
CA GLN A 480 -30.45 16.69 64.60
C GLN A 480 -29.71 15.35 64.79
N SER A 481 -28.40 15.36 64.93
CA SER A 481 -27.56 14.17 65.06
C SER A 481 -27.88 13.38 66.39
N ALA A 482 -28.43 14.04 67.42
CA ALA A 482 -28.87 13.38 68.62
C ALA A 482 -30.16 12.54 68.48
N ASN A 483 -30.91 12.74 67.41
CA ASN A 483 -32.14 11.99 67.09
C ASN A 483 -31.94 10.84 66.13
N VAL A 484 -30.68 10.55 65.78
CA VAL A 484 -30.33 9.45 64.85
C VAL A 484 -30.42 8.13 65.55
N PRO A 485 -31.12 7.11 65.01
CA PRO A 485 -31.23 5.77 65.64
C PRO A 485 -29.87 5.06 65.70
N ASP A 486 -29.73 4.13 66.70
CA ASP A 486 -28.46 3.43 66.93
C ASP A 486 -27.97 2.54 65.75
N TYR A 487 -28.86 2.13 64.85
CA TYR A 487 -28.49 1.36 63.67
C TYR A 487 -27.85 2.18 62.50
N PHE A 488 -27.78 3.47 62.63
CA PHE A 488 -27.06 4.37 61.73
C PHE A 488 -25.57 4.34 62.05
N VAL A 489 -24.76 3.82 61.13
CA VAL A 489 -23.32 3.78 61.28
C VAL A 489 -22.71 5.08 60.70
N ARG A 490 -22.12 5.89 61.58
CA ARG A 490 -21.47 7.14 61.14
C ARG A 490 -20.20 6.86 60.31
N LYS A 491 -20.11 7.46 59.13
CA LYS A 491 -18.97 7.31 58.18
C LYS A 491 -18.14 8.58 58.04
N GLN A 492 -18.77 9.73 58.05
CA GLN A 492 -18.07 11.02 57.83
C GLN A 492 -18.76 12.14 58.60
N THR A 493 -17.94 13.02 59.19
CA THR A 493 -18.40 14.27 59.83
C THR A 493 -18.00 15.45 58.94
N LEU A 494 -18.97 16.25 58.52
CA LEU A 494 -18.81 17.50 57.80
C LEU A 494 -18.96 18.70 58.73
N VAL A 495 -18.70 19.92 58.26
CA VAL A 495 -18.83 21.15 59.05
C VAL A 495 -20.26 21.31 59.59
N ASN A 496 -21.29 21.11 58.78
CA ASN A 496 -22.70 21.35 59.06
C ASN A 496 -23.58 20.10 59.09
N ALA A 497 -23.05 18.90 58.78
CA ALA A 497 -23.80 17.67 58.67
C ALA A 497 -22.96 16.45 59.06
N GLU A 498 -23.59 15.33 59.28
CA GLU A 498 -22.96 14.03 59.46
C GLU A 498 -23.53 13.03 58.44
N ARG A 499 -22.68 12.15 57.96
CA ARG A 499 -23.06 11.11 56.98
C ARG A 499 -23.06 9.74 57.61
N TYR A 500 -24.13 9.04 57.40
CA TYR A 500 -24.41 7.74 57.98
C TYR A 500 -24.67 6.71 56.88
N ILE A 501 -24.45 5.44 57.17
CA ILE A 501 -24.84 4.30 56.38
C ILE A 501 -25.75 3.43 57.23
N VAL A 502 -26.76 2.84 56.59
CA VAL A 502 -27.64 1.81 57.20
C VAL A 502 -27.55 0.50 56.43
N PRO A 503 -27.78 -0.65 57.06
CA PRO A 503 -27.69 -1.95 56.40
C PRO A 503 -28.55 -2.05 55.13
N GLU A 504 -29.78 -1.56 55.15
CA GLU A 504 -30.69 -1.57 54.01
C GLU A 504 -30.15 -0.80 52.81
N LEU A 505 -29.50 0.33 53.02
CA LEU A 505 -28.87 1.17 52.00
C LEU A 505 -27.64 0.44 51.40
N LYS A 506 -26.89 -0.28 52.24
CA LYS A 506 -25.72 -1.04 51.79
C LYS A 506 -26.12 -2.28 50.99
N ASP A 507 -27.19 -2.95 51.38
CA ASP A 507 -27.75 -4.10 50.65
C ASP A 507 -28.25 -3.65 49.28
N PHE A 508 -28.88 -2.48 49.20
CA PHE A 508 -29.30 -1.89 47.94
C PHE A 508 -28.13 -1.54 47.05
N GLU A 509 -27.09 -0.89 47.61
CA GLU A 509 -25.85 -0.59 46.89
C GLU A 509 -25.21 -1.85 46.29
N ASN A 510 -25.11 -2.90 47.11
CA ASN A 510 -24.58 -4.22 46.65
C ASN A 510 -25.41 -4.81 45.51
N LYS A 511 -26.74 -4.71 45.56
CA LYS A 511 -27.64 -5.18 44.50
C LYS A 511 -27.42 -4.39 43.20
N ILE A 512 -27.28 -3.07 43.26
CA ILE A 512 -27.04 -2.24 42.08
C ILE A 512 -25.65 -2.52 41.48
N LEU A 513 -24.62 -2.62 42.32
CA LEU A 513 -23.26 -2.91 41.83
C LEU A 513 -23.21 -4.30 41.18
N SER A 514 -23.83 -5.32 41.79
CA SER A 514 -23.90 -6.64 41.22
C SER A 514 -24.73 -6.71 39.94
N ALA A 515 -25.83 -5.93 39.86
CA ALA A 515 -26.61 -5.83 38.60
C ALA A 515 -25.78 -5.18 37.49
N LYS A 516 -25.03 -4.10 37.78
CA LYS A 516 -24.19 -3.43 36.83
C LYS A 516 -23.05 -4.31 36.29
N GLU A 517 -22.36 -5.03 37.18
CA GLU A 517 -21.33 -6.01 36.77
C GLU A 517 -21.93 -7.13 35.89
N LYS A 518 -23.13 -7.61 36.23
CA LYS A 518 -23.83 -8.60 35.40
C LYS A 518 -24.29 -8.05 34.07
N ILE A 519 -24.75 -6.81 33.98
CA ILE A 519 -25.08 -6.15 32.72
C ILE A 519 -23.85 -6.12 31.82
N GLU A 520 -22.72 -5.63 32.33
CA GLU A 520 -21.48 -5.57 31.56
C GLU A 520 -21.03 -6.95 31.05
N GLN A 521 -21.11 -7.98 31.86
CA GLN A 521 -20.78 -9.36 31.50
C GLN A 521 -21.76 -9.96 30.49
N LEU A 522 -23.06 -9.76 30.64
CA LEU A 522 -24.09 -10.28 29.76
C LEU A 522 -24.06 -9.58 28.41
N GLU A 523 -23.90 -8.26 28.38
CA GLU A 523 -23.73 -7.51 27.12
C GLU A 523 -22.47 -7.94 26.35
N TYR A 524 -21.36 -8.16 27.06
CA TYR A 524 -20.14 -8.68 26.44
C TYR A 524 -20.35 -10.09 25.89
N TYR A 525 -21.07 -10.95 26.58
CA TYR A 525 -21.41 -12.28 26.10
C TYR A 525 -22.30 -12.23 24.87
N ILE A 526 -23.36 -11.43 24.86
CA ILE A 526 -24.24 -11.22 23.70
C ILE A 526 -23.43 -10.68 22.51
N PHE A 527 -22.57 -9.70 22.73
CA PHE A 527 -21.70 -9.17 21.72
C PHE A 527 -20.77 -10.25 21.11
N THR A 528 -20.23 -11.12 21.93
CA THR A 528 -19.41 -12.25 21.47
C THR A 528 -20.22 -13.22 20.62
N GLN A 529 -21.48 -13.53 21.01
CA GLN A 529 -22.37 -14.37 20.21
C GLN A 529 -22.73 -13.73 18.85
N LEU A 530 -22.90 -12.41 18.81
CA LEU A 530 -23.11 -11.69 17.54
C LEU A 530 -21.86 -11.79 16.65
N ARG A 531 -20.67 -11.65 17.21
CA ARG A 531 -19.41 -11.85 16.46
C ARG A 531 -19.33 -13.26 15.84
N GLU A 532 -19.64 -14.31 16.60
CA GLU A 532 -19.61 -15.68 16.08
C GLU A 532 -20.61 -15.88 14.94
N LYS A 533 -21.79 -15.26 15.00
CA LYS A 533 -22.76 -15.30 13.89
C LYS A 533 -22.22 -14.61 12.62
N ILE A 534 -21.45 -13.53 12.76
CA ILE A 534 -20.82 -12.85 11.64
C ILE A 534 -19.68 -13.73 11.08
N ARG A 535 -18.86 -14.33 11.95
CA ARG A 535 -17.77 -15.23 11.59
C ARG A 535 -18.23 -16.37 10.69
N ALA A 536 -19.38 -16.93 10.96
CA ALA A 536 -19.98 -18.00 10.14
C ALA A 536 -20.28 -17.57 8.67
N GLN A 537 -20.29 -16.28 8.36
CA GLN A 537 -20.60 -15.74 7.04
C GLN A 537 -19.43 -14.97 6.39
N ILE A 538 -18.22 -15.10 6.94
CA ILE A 538 -17.03 -14.32 6.51
C ILE A 538 -16.75 -14.47 5.02
N VAL A 539 -16.77 -15.67 4.46
CA VAL A 539 -16.47 -15.95 3.06
C VAL A 539 -17.41 -15.16 2.14
N GLN A 540 -18.72 -15.25 2.39
CA GLN A 540 -19.73 -14.53 1.61
C GLN A 540 -19.62 -13.00 1.77
N MET A 541 -19.23 -12.52 2.96
CA MET A 541 -18.99 -11.09 3.18
C MET A 541 -17.77 -10.59 2.40
N GLN A 542 -16.71 -11.38 2.33
CA GLN A 542 -15.53 -11.05 1.52
C GLN A 542 -15.83 -11.05 0.02
N GLU A 543 -16.64 -12.00 -0.46
CA GLU A 543 -17.15 -12.01 -1.85
C GLU A 543 -17.94 -10.74 -2.14
N THR A 544 -18.87 -10.38 -1.25
CA THR A 544 -19.66 -9.14 -1.35
C THR A 544 -18.77 -7.90 -1.35
N ALA A 545 -17.76 -7.83 -0.46
CA ALA A 545 -16.83 -6.71 -0.38
C ALA A 545 -16.01 -6.55 -1.67
N ARG A 546 -15.49 -7.68 -2.22
CA ARG A 546 -14.78 -7.70 -3.51
C ARG A 546 -15.68 -7.26 -4.67
N ALA A 547 -16.93 -7.71 -4.70
CA ALA A 547 -17.92 -7.31 -5.71
C ALA A 547 -18.18 -5.80 -5.63
N LEU A 548 -18.44 -5.26 -4.44
CA LEU A 548 -18.68 -3.84 -4.21
C LEU A 548 -17.45 -2.98 -4.60
N ALA A 549 -16.25 -3.43 -4.28
CA ALA A 549 -15.02 -2.75 -4.67
C ALA A 549 -14.87 -2.66 -6.21
N ASN A 550 -15.18 -3.75 -6.94
CA ASN A 550 -15.16 -3.75 -8.39
C ASN A 550 -16.26 -2.85 -8.98
N ILE A 551 -17.48 -2.88 -8.42
CA ILE A 551 -18.59 -2.01 -8.84
C ILE A 551 -18.20 -0.54 -8.66
N ASP A 552 -17.58 -0.18 -7.53
CA ASP A 552 -17.17 1.18 -7.22
C ASP A 552 -16.09 1.68 -8.20
N VAL A 553 -15.13 0.84 -8.58
CA VAL A 553 -14.14 1.17 -9.61
C VAL A 553 -14.81 1.41 -10.97
N LEU A 554 -15.73 0.53 -11.39
CA LEU A 554 -16.45 0.67 -12.66
C LEU A 554 -17.31 1.95 -12.69
N VAL A 555 -17.97 2.27 -11.58
CA VAL A 555 -18.72 3.52 -11.40
C VAL A 555 -17.78 4.73 -11.48
N SER A 556 -16.63 4.66 -10.83
CA SER A 556 -15.60 5.72 -10.86
C SER A 556 -15.10 5.98 -12.28
N LEU A 557 -14.75 4.93 -13.03
CA LEU A 557 -14.29 5.05 -14.42
C LEU A 557 -15.38 5.59 -15.33
N ALA A 558 -16.64 5.20 -15.14
CA ALA A 558 -17.78 5.74 -15.88
C ALA A 558 -18.03 7.22 -15.55
N GLU A 559 -17.87 7.63 -14.30
CA GLU A 559 -18.01 9.04 -13.88
C GLU A 559 -16.90 9.91 -14.49
N VAL A 560 -15.65 9.43 -14.49
CA VAL A 560 -14.52 10.09 -15.16
C VAL A 560 -14.79 10.23 -16.67
N ALA A 561 -15.23 9.15 -17.32
CA ALA A 561 -15.53 9.15 -18.75
C ALA A 561 -16.65 10.17 -19.10
N PHE A 562 -17.68 10.23 -18.28
CA PHE A 562 -18.77 11.21 -18.44
C PHE A 562 -18.29 12.65 -18.26
N LYS A 563 -17.56 12.91 -17.16
CA LYS A 563 -17.14 14.25 -16.77
C LYS A 563 -16.12 14.87 -17.73
N TYR A 564 -15.24 14.05 -18.29
CA TYR A 564 -14.12 14.51 -19.13
C TYR A 564 -14.22 14.09 -20.61
N ASN A 565 -15.39 13.59 -21.03
CA ASN A 565 -15.65 13.17 -22.42
C ASN A 565 -14.59 12.18 -22.93
N TYR A 566 -14.40 11.06 -22.20
CA TYR A 566 -13.53 9.97 -22.61
C TYR A 566 -14.31 9.01 -23.52
N VAL A 567 -13.60 8.38 -24.45
CA VAL A 567 -14.17 7.44 -25.41
C VAL A 567 -13.69 6.03 -25.16
N CYS A 568 -14.50 5.05 -25.53
CA CYS A 568 -14.12 3.64 -25.51
C CYS A 568 -13.12 3.35 -26.64
N PRO A 569 -11.88 2.92 -26.34
CA PRO A 569 -10.95 2.51 -27.39
C PRO A 569 -11.32 1.13 -27.93
N GLU A 570 -11.20 0.96 -29.25
CA GLU A 570 -11.33 -0.34 -29.88
C GLU A 570 -10.08 -1.20 -29.60
N LEU A 571 -10.30 -2.47 -29.25
CA LEU A 571 -9.23 -3.42 -29.01
C LEU A 571 -8.92 -4.25 -30.26
N ASN A 572 -7.65 -4.38 -30.59
CA ASN A 572 -7.21 -5.16 -31.75
C ASN A 572 -6.04 -6.11 -31.42
N ASN A 573 -5.89 -7.17 -32.22
CA ASN A 573 -4.77 -8.11 -32.16
C ASN A 573 -3.69 -7.82 -33.24
N ARG A 574 -3.78 -6.69 -33.96
CA ARG A 574 -2.94 -6.41 -35.14
C ARG A 574 -1.65 -5.68 -34.77
N SER A 575 -1.26 -5.65 -33.50
CA SER A 575 -0.08 -4.94 -33.00
C SER A 575 -0.04 -3.44 -33.39
N GLU A 576 -1.20 -2.80 -33.50
CA GLU A 576 -1.36 -1.43 -33.92
C GLU A 576 -1.92 -0.56 -32.81
N ILE A 577 -1.33 0.63 -32.62
CA ILE A 577 -1.80 1.68 -31.73
C ILE A 577 -2.11 2.90 -32.61
N LYS A 578 -3.41 3.24 -32.73
CA LYS A 578 -3.87 4.45 -33.43
C LYS A 578 -4.69 5.29 -32.48
N ILE A 579 -4.32 6.52 -32.29
CA ILE A 579 -5.01 7.47 -31.41
C ILE A 579 -5.24 8.76 -32.21
N TYR A 580 -6.48 9.19 -32.31
CA TYR A 580 -6.88 10.45 -32.93
C TYR A 580 -7.27 11.45 -31.85
N ASP A 581 -6.69 12.65 -31.95
CA ASP A 581 -6.92 13.76 -31.00
C ASP A 581 -6.78 13.32 -29.53
N GLY A 582 -5.73 12.55 -29.24
CA GLY A 582 -5.40 12.12 -27.88
C GLY A 582 -4.99 13.30 -27.01
N ARG A 583 -5.42 13.28 -25.76
CA ARG A 583 -5.13 14.28 -24.71
C ARG A 583 -4.43 13.63 -23.53
N HIS A 584 -3.61 14.39 -22.84
CA HIS A 584 -2.91 13.88 -21.64
C HIS A 584 -3.85 13.94 -20.42
N PRO A 585 -4.23 12.81 -19.81
CA PRO A 585 -5.29 12.77 -18.79
C PRO A 585 -4.99 13.66 -17.58
N VAL A 586 -3.73 13.77 -17.17
CA VAL A 586 -3.31 14.56 -16.01
C VAL A 586 -3.14 16.03 -16.38
N VAL A 587 -2.38 16.32 -17.44
CA VAL A 587 -2.06 17.71 -17.82
C VAL A 587 -3.32 18.47 -18.23
N GLU A 588 -4.26 17.83 -18.95
CA GLU A 588 -5.54 18.42 -19.32
C GLU A 588 -6.31 18.96 -18.10
N ARG A 589 -6.25 18.27 -16.96
CA ARG A 589 -6.91 18.68 -15.72
C ARG A 589 -6.17 19.75 -14.93
N LEU A 590 -4.86 19.83 -15.07
CA LEU A 590 -4.04 20.85 -14.41
C LEU A 590 -4.07 22.21 -15.12
N LEU A 591 -4.47 22.22 -16.40
CA LEU A 591 -4.63 23.44 -17.18
C LEU A 591 -5.97 24.12 -16.82
N GLU A 592 -5.93 25.08 -15.88
CA GLU A 592 -7.16 25.79 -15.44
C GLU A 592 -7.72 26.77 -16.46
N ARG A 593 -6.88 27.33 -17.34
CA ARG A 593 -7.23 28.44 -18.28
C ARG A 593 -6.85 28.18 -19.74
N GLU A 594 -6.05 27.17 -20.01
CA GLU A 594 -5.60 26.81 -21.36
C GLU A 594 -6.28 25.52 -21.81
N ILE A 595 -6.61 25.45 -23.10
CA ILE A 595 -7.12 24.22 -23.71
C ILE A 595 -5.92 23.33 -24.06
N PHE A 596 -5.97 22.06 -23.67
CA PHE A 596 -4.96 21.10 -24.07
C PHE A 596 -5.00 20.88 -25.59
N VAL A 597 -3.84 20.93 -26.24
CA VAL A 597 -3.76 20.67 -27.70
C VAL A 597 -3.68 19.17 -27.96
N PRO A 598 -4.69 18.58 -28.59
CA PRO A 598 -4.72 17.15 -28.85
C PRO A 598 -3.72 16.73 -29.92
N ASN A 599 -3.23 15.49 -29.82
CA ASN A 599 -2.23 14.93 -30.75
C ASN A 599 -2.67 13.57 -31.29
N ASN A 600 -2.29 13.29 -32.55
CA ASN A 600 -2.47 12.01 -33.18
C ASN A 600 -1.23 11.11 -32.96
N THR A 601 -1.43 9.81 -32.93
CA THR A 601 -0.36 8.81 -32.80
C THR A 601 -0.70 7.61 -33.65
N THR A 602 0.26 7.14 -34.46
CA THR A 602 0.20 5.86 -35.16
C THR A 602 1.47 5.11 -34.86
N LEU A 603 1.37 3.91 -34.30
CA LEU A 603 2.48 2.98 -34.08
C LEU A 603 2.04 1.59 -34.50
N ASN A 604 2.84 0.91 -35.29
CA ASN A 604 2.60 -0.47 -35.69
C ASN A 604 3.92 -1.22 -35.85
N ASN A 605 3.87 -2.52 -36.14
CA ASN A 605 5.09 -3.32 -36.29
C ASN A 605 5.67 -3.29 -37.72
N ASN A 606 5.07 -2.53 -38.63
CA ASN A 606 5.46 -2.46 -40.07
C ASN A 606 6.08 -1.11 -40.43
N ASP A 607 5.21 -0.14 -40.75
CA ASP A 607 5.61 1.12 -41.39
C ASP A 607 5.97 2.22 -40.42
N GLU A 608 5.44 2.17 -39.19
CA GLU A 608 5.63 3.16 -38.13
C GLU A 608 5.93 2.47 -36.79
N ARG A 609 7.05 1.72 -36.76
CA ARG A 609 7.50 1.03 -35.55
C ARG A 609 8.20 1.93 -34.57
N MET A 610 9.00 2.84 -35.12
CA MET A 610 9.77 3.81 -34.34
C MET A 610 9.50 5.23 -34.83
N ILE A 611 9.12 6.09 -33.91
CA ILE A 611 8.90 7.52 -34.16
C ILE A 611 10.03 8.30 -33.51
N ILE A 612 10.80 9.00 -34.30
CA ILE A 612 11.81 9.98 -33.85
C ILE A 612 11.13 11.32 -33.71
N ILE A 613 11.18 11.92 -32.52
CA ILE A 613 10.53 13.19 -32.23
C ILE A 613 11.58 14.25 -31.98
N THR A 614 11.66 15.23 -32.91
CA THR A 614 12.58 16.37 -32.82
C THR A 614 11.85 17.66 -32.38
N GLY A 615 12.60 18.63 -31.93
CA GLY A 615 12.07 19.93 -31.51
C GLY A 615 12.65 20.40 -30.18
N PRO A 616 12.40 21.66 -29.80
CA PRO A 616 13.01 22.29 -28.63
C PRO A 616 12.46 21.68 -27.30
N ASN A 617 13.24 21.88 -26.25
CA ASN A 617 12.79 21.60 -24.91
C ASN A 617 11.61 22.52 -24.55
N MET A 618 10.72 22.07 -23.66
CA MET A 618 9.45 22.70 -23.24
C MET A 618 8.38 22.78 -24.35
N ALA A 619 8.61 22.24 -25.54
CA ALA A 619 7.63 22.23 -26.62
C ALA A 619 6.56 21.11 -26.49
N GLY A 620 6.69 20.20 -25.51
CA GLY A 620 5.70 19.16 -25.18
C GLY A 620 6.02 17.75 -25.66
N LYS A 621 7.28 17.47 -26.13
CA LYS A 621 7.70 16.12 -26.56
C LYS A 621 7.47 15.05 -25.50
N SER A 622 8.05 15.25 -24.30
CA SER A 622 7.92 14.32 -23.17
C SER A 622 6.47 14.13 -22.71
N THR A 623 5.67 15.22 -22.73
CA THR A 623 4.24 15.18 -22.41
C THR A 623 3.48 14.31 -23.40
N TYR A 624 3.79 14.45 -24.70
CA TYR A 624 3.16 13.63 -25.75
C TYR A 624 3.52 12.15 -25.59
N MET A 625 4.79 11.81 -25.35
CA MET A 625 5.20 10.43 -25.17
C MET A 625 4.55 9.78 -23.94
N ARG A 626 4.54 10.50 -22.82
CA ARG A 626 3.84 10.04 -21.60
C ARG A 626 2.34 9.89 -21.83
N GLN A 627 1.70 10.80 -22.57
CA GLN A 627 0.30 10.69 -22.97
C GLN A 627 0.04 9.35 -23.66
N VAL A 628 0.84 8.96 -24.65
CA VAL A 628 0.64 7.71 -25.38
C VAL A 628 0.71 6.51 -24.43
N ALA A 629 1.72 6.46 -23.55
CA ALA A 629 1.85 5.38 -22.56
C ALA A 629 0.64 5.33 -21.61
N LEU A 630 0.19 6.48 -21.11
CA LEU A 630 -0.96 6.54 -20.20
C LEU A 630 -2.25 6.09 -20.88
N LEU A 631 -2.49 6.45 -22.15
CA LEU A 631 -3.67 6.02 -22.90
C LEU A 631 -3.67 4.51 -23.14
N VAL A 632 -2.51 3.92 -23.45
CA VAL A 632 -2.35 2.46 -23.57
C VAL A 632 -2.62 1.78 -22.23
N LEU A 633 -2.04 2.27 -21.14
CA LEU A 633 -2.24 1.76 -19.79
C LEU A 633 -3.73 1.84 -19.38
N MET A 634 -4.37 2.99 -19.56
CA MET A 634 -5.80 3.18 -19.27
C MET A 634 -6.67 2.20 -20.07
N THR A 635 -6.34 1.96 -21.33
CA THR A 635 -7.03 0.97 -22.15
C THR A 635 -6.93 -0.42 -21.54
N GLN A 636 -5.73 -0.84 -21.16
CA GLN A 636 -5.48 -2.20 -20.62
C GLN A 636 -6.04 -2.39 -19.18
N MET A 637 -6.29 -1.34 -18.43
CA MET A 637 -7.04 -1.47 -17.19
C MET A 637 -8.58 -1.55 -17.41
N GLY A 638 -9.05 -1.38 -18.66
CA GLY A 638 -10.48 -1.39 -19.02
C GLY A 638 -11.17 -0.03 -18.94
N SER A 639 -10.41 1.05 -18.82
CA SER A 639 -10.93 2.42 -18.78
C SER A 639 -11.21 2.97 -20.18
N PHE A 640 -12.09 3.96 -20.26
CA PHE A 640 -12.18 4.87 -21.39
C PHE A 640 -11.04 5.88 -21.35
N ILE A 641 -10.70 6.49 -22.49
CA ILE A 641 -9.52 7.33 -22.66
C ILE A 641 -9.86 8.71 -23.25
N PRO A 642 -9.07 9.76 -22.91
CA PRO A 642 -9.20 11.09 -23.49
C PRO A 642 -8.71 11.14 -24.94
N ALA A 643 -9.54 10.77 -25.88
CA ALA A 643 -9.29 10.83 -27.32
C ALA A 643 -10.59 11.09 -28.06
N ARG A 644 -10.52 11.41 -29.37
CA ARG A 644 -11.70 11.40 -30.22
C ARG A 644 -12.06 9.99 -30.69
N GLN A 645 -11.06 9.21 -31.03
CA GLN A 645 -11.18 7.79 -31.41
C GLN A 645 -9.82 7.13 -31.19
N ALA A 646 -9.82 5.86 -30.78
CA ALA A 646 -8.58 5.09 -30.69
C ALA A 646 -8.82 3.61 -30.99
N THR A 647 -7.79 2.98 -31.54
CA THR A 647 -7.67 1.54 -31.73
C THR A 647 -6.35 1.11 -31.14
N ILE A 648 -6.35 0.27 -30.11
CA ILE A 648 -5.17 -0.04 -29.30
C ILE A 648 -5.00 -1.55 -29.18
N CYS A 649 -3.77 -2.02 -29.44
CA CYS A 649 -3.36 -3.38 -29.12
C CYS A 649 -2.76 -3.44 -27.71
N PRO A 650 -2.93 -4.52 -26.96
CA PRO A 650 -2.22 -4.74 -25.72
C PRO A 650 -0.71 -4.74 -25.91
N VAL A 651 -0.01 -4.20 -24.91
CA VAL A 651 1.45 -4.29 -24.80
C VAL A 651 1.80 -5.05 -23.54
N ASP A 652 2.86 -5.89 -23.62
CA ASP A 652 3.28 -6.71 -22.49
C ASP A 652 4.03 -5.89 -21.42
N LYS A 653 4.73 -4.83 -21.86
CA LYS A 653 5.52 -3.95 -20.98
C LYS A 653 5.52 -2.53 -21.51
N ILE A 654 5.60 -1.57 -20.58
CA ILE A 654 5.90 -0.18 -20.90
C ILE A 654 7.23 0.18 -20.25
N PHE A 655 8.21 0.51 -21.08
CA PHE A 655 9.50 1.03 -20.63
C PHE A 655 9.59 2.51 -20.84
N THR A 656 10.08 3.23 -19.83
CA THR A 656 10.24 4.68 -19.92
C THR A 656 11.62 5.10 -19.46
N ARG A 657 12.30 5.90 -20.28
CA ARG A 657 13.46 6.69 -19.90
C ARG A 657 13.13 8.15 -20.16
N VAL A 658 12.75 8.90 -19.12
CA VAL A 658 12.30 10.30 -19.24
C VAL A 658 12.98 11.13 -18.16
N GLY A 659 13.77 12.12 -18.58
CA GLY A 659 14.45 13.08 -17.70
C GLY A 659 15.62 12.50 -16.90
N ALA A 660 16.52 13.36 -16.43
CA ALA A 660 17.55 12.99 -15.45
C ALA A 660 17.00 13.23 -14.04
N SER A 661 16.90 12.18 -13.21
CA SER A 661 16.79 12.36 -11.77
C SER A 661 18.20 12.17 -11.18
N ASP A 662 18.74 13.21 -10.54
CA ASP A 662 19.95 13.07 -9.75
C ASP A 662 19.64 12.14 -8.57
N ASP A 663 20.19 10.94 -8.61
CA ASP A 663 20.16 10.05 -7.46
C ASP A 663 21.40 10.31 -6.58
N LEU A 664 21.33 11.40 -5.82
CA LEU A 664 22.39 11.80 -4.90
C LEU A 664 22.68 10.75 -3.82
N ALA A 665 21.70 9.86 -3.56
CA ALA A 665 21.80 8.86 -2.51
C ALA A 665 22.75 7.70 -2.88
N THR A 666 22.87 7.37 -4.15
CA THR A 666 23.73 6.26 -4.63
C THR A 666 25.11 6.70 -5.06
N GLY A 667 25.38 8.02 -5.17
CA GLY A 667 26.67 8.55 -5.63
C GLY A 667 27.02 8.21 -7.08
N GLN A 668 26.06 7.64 -7.85
CA GLN A 668 26.24 7.34 -9.27
C GLN A 668 26.05 8.59 -10.13
N SER A 669 26.84 8.70 -11.20
CA SER A 669 26.66 9.77 -12.17
C SER A 669 25.32 9.59 -12.89
N THR A 670 24.64 10.71 -13.22
CA THR A 670 23.38 10.71 -14.00
C THR A 670 23.49 9.92 -15.30
N PHE A 671 24.65 9.94 -15.94
CA PHE A 671 24.92 9.17 -17.16
C PHE A 671 24.94 7.64 -16.89
N MET A 672 25.52 7.20 -15.76
CA MET A 672 25.54 5.79 -15.41
C MET A 672 24.14 5.25 -15.08
N VAL A 673 23.33 6.04 -14.37
CA VAL A 673 21.92 5.70 -14.11
C VAL A 673 21.15 5.56 -15.43
N GLU A 674 21.36 6.52 -16.35
CA GLU A 674 20.76 6.49 -17.68
C GLU A 674 21.15 5.22 -18.46
N MET A 675 22.43 4.88 -18.48
CA MET A 675 22.92 3.69 -19.20
C MET A 675 22.40 2.38 -18.58
N ASN A 676 22.25 2.33 -17.27
CA ASN A 676 21.63 1.18 -16.59
C ASN A 676 20.15 1.02 -16.98
N GLU A 677 19.38 2.11 -17.01
CA GLU A 677 17.97 2.08 -17.44
C GLU A 677 17.87 1.64 -18.93
N VAL A 678 18.71 2.17 -19.81
CA VAL A 678 18.75 1.74 -21.22
C VAL A 678 19.16 0.28 -21.36
N ALA A 679 20.15 -0.18 -20.60
CA ALA A 679 20.58 -1.58 -20.62
C ALA A 679 19.45 -2.54 -20.18
N GLN A 680 18.66 -2.18 -19.18
CA GLN A 680 17.48 -2.94 -18.78
C GLN A 680 16.45 -3.00 -19.91
N ILE A 681 16.15 -1.88 -20.57
CA ILE A 681 15.24 -1.84 -21.71
C ILE A 681 15.72 -2.78 -22.81
N LEU A 682 17.00 -2.67 -23.21
CA LEU A 682 17.56 -3.51 -24.30
C LEU A 682 17.58 -5.00 -23.98
N ARG A 683 17.64 -5.38 -22.68
CA ARG A 683 17.65 -6.77 -22.22
C ARG A 683 16.26 -7.38 -22.14
N TYR A 684 15.26 -6.61 -21.70
CA TYR A 684 13.96 -7.16 -21.30
C TYR A 684 12.78 -6.77 -22.19
N ALA A 685 12.95 -5.81 -23.10
CA ALA A 685 11.92 -5.44 -24.05
C ALA A 685 11.68 -6.55 -25.08
N THR A 686 10.41 -6.76 -25.44
CA THR A 686 9.95 -7.68 -26.46
C THR A 686 9.39 -6.92 -27.66
N LYS A 687 9.05 -7.63 -28.73
CA LYS A 687 8.37 -7.04 -29.91
C LYS A 687 7.00 -6.43 -29.59
N ASP A 688 6.38 -6.88 -28.49
CA ASP A 688 5.05 -6.44 -28.06
C ASP A 688 5.12 -5.33 -27.02
N SER A 689 6.33 -4.89 -26.62
CA SER A 689 6.56 -3.79 -25.68
C SER A 689 6.35 -2.41 -26.30
N LEU A 690 6.06 -1.42 -25.47
CA LEU A 690 6.08 0.02 -25.79
C LEU A 690 7.28 0.66 -25.10
N ILE A 691 8.19 1.24 -25.88
CA ILE A 691 9.41 1.88 -25.37
C ILE A 691 9.32 3.39 -25.55
N ILE A 692 9.61 4.13 -24.50
CA ILE A 692 9.66 5.60 -24.49
C ILE A 692 11.05 6.04 -24.05
N LEU A 693 11.78 6.69 -24.96
CA LEU A 693 13.14 7.16 -24.73
C LEU A 693 13.20 8.68 -24.95
N ASP A 694 13.55 9.42 -23.93
CA ASP A 694 13.66 10.88 -23.97
C ASP A 694 15.11 11.30 -23.73
N GLU A 695 15.72 11.90 -24.73
CA GLU A 695 17.06 12.53 -24.71
C GLU A 695 18.19 11.56 -24.28
N VAL A 696 18.24 10.36 -24.84
CA VAL A 696 19.31 9.38 -24.56
C VAL A 696 20.67 9.89 -25.05
N GLY A 697 21.69 9.78 -24.19
CA GLY A 697 23.07 10.20 -24.51
C GLY A 697 23.41 11.65 -24.14
N ARG A 698 22.52 12.36 -23.40
CA ARG A 698 22.73 13.78 -23.06
C ARG A 698 23.83 14.01 -22.00
N GLY A 699 24.11 12.98 -21.18
CA GLY A 699 25.05 13.07 -20.05
C GLY A 699 26.54 12.97 -20.41
N THR A 700 26.91 12.95 -21.70
CA THR A 700 28.28 12.80 -22.19
C THR A 700 28.59 13.76 -23.37
N SER A 701 29.72 13.57 -24.03
CA SER A 701 30.07 14.40 -25.20
C SER A 701 29.05 14.21 -26.34
N THR A 702 28.83 15.24 -27.17
CA THR A 702 27.82 15.22 -28.24
C THR A 702 27.98 14.02 -29.17
N PHE A 703 29.21 13.73 -29.60
CA PHE A 703 29.47 12.63 -30.55
C PHE A 703 29.31 11.24 -29.90
N ASP A 704 29.78 11.08 -28.66
CA ASP A 704 29.57 9.82 -27.91
C ASP A 704 28.09 9.60 -27.66
N GLY A 705 27.36 10.59 -27.18
CA GLY A 705 25.94 10.53 -26.92
C GLY A 705 25.13 10.19 -28.17
N MET A 706 25.43 10.86 -29.30
CA MET A 706 24.79 10.56 -30.58
C MET A 706 25.10 9.15 -31.08
N SER A 707 26.33 8.67 -30.90
CA SER A 707 26.75 7.33 -31.33
C SER A 707 26.01 6.26 -30.51
N ILE A 708 25.89 6.45 -29.20
CA ILE A 708 25.13 5.57 -28.30
C ILE A 708 23.65 5.60 -28.67
N ALA A 709 23.04 6.80 -28.82
CA ALA A 709 21.62 6.93 -29.16
C ALA A 709 21.31 6.21 -30.48
N ARG A 710 22.15 6.38 -31.51
CA ARG A 710 22.01 5.70 -32.79
C ARG A 710 22.10 4.20 -32.63
N ALA A 711 23.12 3.68 -31.96
CA ALA A 711 23.30 2.25 -31.73
C ALA A 711 22.13 1.62 -30.97
N VAL A 712 21.58 2.31 -29.97
CA VAL A 712 20.37 1.90 -29.22
C VAL A 712 19.17 1.82 -30.16
N MET A 713 18.95 2.81 -31.02
CA MET A 713 17.85 2.83 -31.98
C MET A 713 17.98 1.70 -33.00
N GLU A 714 19.16 1.49 -33.58
CA GLU A 714 19.44 0.39 -34.51
C GLU A 714 19.17 -0.97 -33.85
N PHE A 715 19.64 -1.17 -32.60
CA PHE A 715 19.42 -2.40 -31.86
C PHE A 715 17.92 -2.67 -31.56
N ILE A 716 17.19 -1.67 -31.10
CA ILE A 716 15.75 -1.79 -30.85
C ILE A 716 15.02 -2.12 -32.14
N HIS A 717 15.36 -1.43 -33.23
CA HIS A 717 14.70 -1.60 -34.54
C HIS A 717 14.98 -2.97 -35.15
N GLU A 718 16.24 -3.42 -35.16
CA GLU A 718 16.66 -4.67 -35.84
C GLU A 718 16.39 -5.91 -35.00
N LYS A 719 16.70 -5.86 -33.72
CA LYS A 719 16.68 -7.04 -32.84
C LYS A 719 15.38 -7.16 -32.03
N ILE A 720 14.98 -6.11 -31.32
CA ILE A 720 13.81 -6.15 -30.44
C ILE A 720 12.52 -6.00 -31.24
N LYS A 721 12.48 -5.07 -32.17
CA LYS A 721 11.33 -4.75 -33.00
C LYS A 721 10.11 -4.21 -32.23
N ALA A 722 10.32 -3.56 -31.09
CA ALA A 722 9.31 -2.95 -30.26
C ALA A 722 8.78 -1.64 -30.83
N LYS A 723 7.54 -1.29 -30.47
CA LYS A 723 6.96 0.04 -30.73
C LYS A 723 7.69 1.07 -29.89
N THR A 724 8.27 2.10 -30.54
CA THR A 724 9.19 3.02 -29.85
C THR A 724 8.88 4.47 -30.16
N LEU A 725 8.82 5.30 -29.14
CA LEU A 725 8.84 6.76 -29.21
C LEU A 725 10.19 7.25 -28.71
N PHE A 726 10.95 7.93 -29.57
CA PHE A 726 12.29 8.40 -29.29
C PHE A 726 12.40 9.91 -29.48
N ALA A 727 12.47 10.66 -28.39
CA ALA A 727 12.73 12.09 -28.47
C ALA A 727 14.23 12.36 -28.40
N THR A 728 14.71 13.24 -29.27
CA THR A 728 16.12 13.56 -29.34
C THR A 728 16.37 15.02 -29.80
N HIS A 729 17.56 15.52 -29.46
CA HIS A 729 18.11 16.77 -29.97
C HIS A 729 19.12 16.54 -31.08
N TYR A 730 19.50 15.30 -31.36
CA TYR A 730 20.46 14.98 -32.41
C TYR A 730 19.76 14.96 -33.76
N HIS A 731 19.84 16.10 -34.49
CA HIS A 731 19.19 16.26 -35.78
C HIS A 731 19.72 15.26 -36.83
N GLN A 732 20.98 14.81 -36.68
CA GLN A 732 21.59 13.84 -37.57
C GLN A 732 20.85 12.48 -37.56
N LEU A 733 20.11 12.16 -36.49
CA LEU A 733 19.32 10.93 -36.41
C LEU A 733 18.06 10.95 -37.30
N ILE A 734 17.62 12.10 -37.77
CA ILE A 734 16.51 12.25 -38.72
C ILE A 734 16.76 11.44 -40.01
N ALA A 735 18.00 11.37 -40.48
CA ALA A 735 18.38 10.60 -41.68
C ALA A 735 18.15 9.08 -41.57
N LEU A 736 17.87 8.57 -40.38
CA LEU A 736 17.53 7.16 -40.17
C LEU A 736 16.20 6.75 -40.83
N GLU A 737 15.27 7.68 -41.06
CA GLU A 737 14.03 7.40 -41.81
C GLU A 737 14.30 6.90 -43.24
N ASP A 738 15.33 7.47 -43.88
CA ASP A 738 15.69 7.11 -45.25
C ASP A 738 16.41 5.76 -45.37
N VAL A 739 17.02 5.30 -44.25
CA VAL A 739 17.85 4.09 -44.22
C VAL A 739 17.13 2.93 -43.59
N MET A 740 16.22 3.18 -42.64
CA MET A 740 15.58 2.14 -41.82
C MET A 740 14.06 2.11 -42.06
N ASN A 741 13.58 1.07 -42.70
CA ASN A 741 12.14 0.89 -42.96
C ASN A 741 11.35 0.73 -41.65
N GLY A 742 10.28 1.51 -41.47
CA GLY A 742 9.48 1.53 -40.25
C GLY A 742 9.94 2.57 -39.17
N VAL A 743 10.92 3.40 -39.50
CA VAL A 743 11.27 4.60 -38.77
C VAL A 743 10.58 5.80 -39.41
N LYS A 744 9.96 6.68 -38.59
CA LYS A 744 9.31 7.91 -39.04
C LYS A 744 9.74 9.09 -38.20
N ASN A 745 9.94 10.24 -38.86
CA ASN A 745 10.26 11.48 -38.21
C ASN A 745 9.00 12.31 -37.92
N TYR A 746 8.95 12.86 -36.72
CA TYR A 746 7.93 13.81 -36.31
C TYR A 746 8.60 15.00 -35.61
N SER A 747 7.94 16.13 -35.65
CA SER A 747 8.45 17.35 -34.99
C SER A 747 7.31 18.09 -34.29
N VAL A 748 7.67 18.95 -33.33
CA VAL A 748 6.70 19.84 -32.71
C VAL A 748 6.46 21.04 -33.63
N ALA A 749 5.18 21.26 -33.98
CA ALA A 749 4.81 22.38 -34.83
C ALA A 749 5.11 23.72 -34.14
N VAL A 750 5.78 24.61 -34.91
CA VAL A 750 6.19 25.93 -34.45
C VAL A 750 5.60 26.98 -35.39
N LYS A 751 5.10 28.08 -34.83
CA LYS A 751 4.65 29.25 -35.61
C LYS A 751 5.54 30.45 -35.33
N GLU A 752 6.23 30.92 -36.35
CA GLU A 752 7.05 32.12 -36.27
C GLU A 752 6.15 33.36 -36.42
N ARG A 753 6.27 34.34 -35.52
CA ARG A 753 5.66 35.65 -35.58
C ARG A 753 6.75 36.73 -35.49
N GLY A 754 7.33 37.11 -36.61
CA GLY A 754 8.47 38.02 -36.63
C GLY A 754 9.67 37.41 -35.86
N ASN A 755 10.13 38.08 -34.80
CA ASN A 755 11.21 37.56 -33.95
C ASN A 755 10.75 36.64 -32.82
N ASP A 756 9.44 36.40 -32.64
CA ASP A 756 8.89 35.53 -31.60
C ASP A 756 8.45 34.21 -32.18
N ILE A 757 8.67 33.16 -31.38
CA ILE A 757 8.28 31.81 -31.69
C ILE A 757 7.19 31.33 -30.72
N VAL A 758 6.10 30.81 -31.29
CA VAL A 758 5.01 30.19 -30.53
C VAL A 758 5.03 28.69 -30.79
N PHE A 759 5.24 27.91 -29.74
CA PHE A 759 5.15 26.44 -29.80
C PHE A 759 3.67 26.05 -29.80
N LEU A 760 3.22 25.40 -30.87
CA LEU A 760 1.84 25.00 -31.01
C LEU A 760 1.51 23.73 -30.20
N ARG A 761 2.51 23.10 -29.59
CA ARG A 761 2.37 21.85 -28.82
C ARG A 761 1.71 20.72 -29.62
N ARG A 762 1.73 20.80 -30.94
CA ARG A 762 1.19 19.80 -31.88
C ARG A 762 2.31 19.04 -32.55
N ILE A 763 2.25 17.72 -32.51
CA ILE A 763 3.20 16.82 -33.17
C ILE A 763 2.73 16.62 -34.61
N VAL A 764 3.62 16.84 -35.54
CA VAL A 764 3.37 16.75 -37.00
C VAL A 764 4.41 15.86 -37.68
N PRO A 765 4.06 15.15 -38.76
CA PRO A 765 5.03 14.40 -39.57
C PRO A 765 6.14 15.28 -40.10
N GLY A 766 7.36 14.73 -40.18
CA GLY A 766 8.56 15.39 -40.65
C GLY A 766 9.52 15.84 -39.54
N GLY A 767 10.79 15.71 -39.76
CA GLY A 767 11.83 16.19 -38.85
C GLY A 767 12.05 17.74 -38.97
N THR A 768 12.65 18.34 -37.94
CA THR A 768 13.13 19.73 -38.00
C THR A 768 14.61 19.77 -37.72
N ASP A 769 15.34 20.45 -38.57
CA ASP A 769 16.79 20.66 -38.48
C ASP A 769 17.14 21.98 -37.78
N ARG A 770 16.13 22.80 -37.42
CA ARG A 770 16.34 24.09 -36.77
C ARG A 770 16.49 23.96 -35.26
N SER A 771 17.56 24.57 -34.78
CA SER A 771 17.77 24.73 -33.32
C SER A 771 16.98 25.93 -32.81
N TYR A 772 16.19 25.74 -31.77
CA TYR A 772 15.39 26.78 -31.12
C TYR A 772 15.92 27.19 -29.72
N GLY A 773 17.09 26.68 -29.31
CA GLY A 773 17.66 26.89 -27.98
C GLY A 773 17.78 28.36 -27.58
N VAL A 774 18.30 29.20 -28.50
CA VAL A 774 18.47 30.68 -28.32
C VAL A 774 17.10 31.35 -28.12
N HIS A 775 16.07 30.91 -28.82
CA HIS A 775 14.72 31.45 -28.67
C HIS A 775 14.10 31.08 -27.32
N VAL A 776 14.30 29.83 -26.84
CA VAL A 776 13.87 29.42 -25.51
C VAL A 776 14.57 30.21 -24.42
N ALA A 777 15.88 30.47 -24.57
CA ALA A 777 16.65 31.31 -23.67
C ALA A 777 16.09 32.76 -23.62
N ARG A 778 15.61 33.30 -24.74
CA ARG A 778 14.94 34.60 -24.81
C ARG A 778 13.61 34.57 -24.05
N LEU A 779 12.80 33.56 -24.23
CA LEU A 779 11.52 33.36 -23.49
C LEU A 779 11.73 33.19 -21.97
N ALA A 780 12.86 32.60 -21.57
CA ALA A 780 13.27 32.48 -20.17
C ALA A 780 13.76 33.80 -19.55
N GLY A 781 13.88 34.88 -20.34
CA GLY A 781 14.23 36.20 -19.85
C GLY A 781 15.75 36.48 -19.77
N LEU A 782 16.59 35.75 -20.49
CA LEU A 782 18.01 36.05 -20.53
C LEU A 782 18.25 37.47 -21.13
N PRO A 783 19.29 38.21 -20.66
CA PRO A 783 19.59 39.54 -21.16
C PRO A 783 19.79 39.55 -22.67
N LYS A 784 19.22 40.56 -23.34
CA LYS A 784 19.25 40.72 -24.81
C LYS A 784 20.65 40.59 -25.41
N LYS A 785 21.66 41.21 -24.76
CA LYS A 785 23.06 41.15 -25.21
C LYS A 785 23.62 39.71 -25.26
N VAL A 786 23.19 38.84 -24.32
CA VAL A 786 23.61 37.45 -24.29
C VAL A 786 22.92 36.67 -25.42
N ILE A 787 21.64 36.94 -25.67
CA ILE A 787 20.86 36.33 -26.74
C ILE A 787 21.43 36.72 -28.12
N ASP A 788 21.68 38.01 -28.33
CA ASP A 788 22.23 38.49 -29.60
C ASP A 788 23.60 37.83 -29.88
N ARG A 789 24.49 37.77 -28.88
CA ARG A 789 25.80 37.11 -29.05
C ARG A 789 25.67 35.60 -29.26
N ALA A 790 24.71 34.92 -28.55
CA ALA A 790 24.45 33.52 -28.77
C ALA A 790 23.95 33.21 -30.19
N GLN A 791 23.19 34.13 -30.79
CA GLN A 791 22.72 34.01 -32.16
C GLN A 791 23.89 34.11 -33.13
N ASP A 792 24.80 35.11 -32.95
CA ASP A 792 26.00 35.28 -33.80
C ASP A 792 26.87 33.99 -33.73
N ILE A 793 27.09 33.44 -32.52
CA ILE A 793 27.90 32.21 -32.36
C ILE A 793 27.22 31.01 -33.02
N LEU A 794 25.89 30.91 -32.96
CA LEU A 794 25.16 29.83 -33.61
C LEU A 794 25.35 29.86 -35.13
N GLU A 795 25.27 31.07 -35.74
CA GLU A 795 25.52 31.28 -37.18
C GLU A 795 26.95 30.90 -37.56
N GLU A 796 27.95 31.19 -36.68
CA GLU A 796 29.35 30.79 -36.89
C GLU A 796 29.46 29.25 -36.94
N TYR A 797 28.77 28.53 -36.05
CA TYR A 797 28.79 27.03 -36.03
C TYR A 797 28.02 26.40 -37.17
N ASP A 798 26.85 26.91 -37.56
CA ASP A 798 26.05 26.41 -38.66
C ASP A 798 26.83 26.53 -40.01
N ASN A 799 27.61 27.59 -40.18
CA ASN A 799 28.47 27.75 -41.32
C ASN A 799 29.67 26.76 -41.34
N CYS A 800 30.14 26.29 -40.17
CA CYS A 800 31.20 25.29 -40.07
C CYS A 800 30.68 23.85 -40.32
N GLU A 801 29.47 23.51 -39.89
CA GLU A 801 28.88 22.17 -40.10
C GLU A 801 28.52 21.86 -41.55
N THR A 802 28.21 22.88 -42.36
CA THR A 802 27.97 22.72 -43.83
C THR A 802 29.20 22.16 -44.57
N ALA A 803 30.41 22.23 -43.95
CA ALA A 803 31.63 21.66 -44.50
C ALA A 803 31.89 20.19 -44.12
N CYS A 804 31.17 19.59 -43.20
CA CYS A 804 31.32 18.21 -42.70
C CYS A 804 29.99 17.43 -42.72
N SER A 805 29.43 17.19 -43.91
CA SER A 805 28.28 16.26 -44.05
C SER A 805 28.73 14.84 -43.81
N VAL A 806 28.29 14.25 -42.70
CA VAL A 806 28.46 12.83 -42.42
C VAL A 806 27.50 12.04 -43.30
N GLN A 807 28.04 11.41 -44.36
CA GLN A 807 27.27 10.48 -45.18
C GLN A 807 26.94 9.22 -44.36
N ILE A 808 25.67 9.02 -44.08
CA ILE A 808 25.18 7.79 -43.48
C ILE A 808 25.15 6.69 -44.55
N THR A 809 26.17 5.82 -44.54
CA THR A 809 26.18 4.64 -45.39
C THR A 809 25.48 3.47 -44.68
N PRO A 810 24.67 2.66 -45.40
CA PRO A 810 24.13 1.40 -44.87
C PRO A 810 25.30 0.48 -44.48
N ARG A 811 25.20 -0.12 -43.33
CA ARG A 811 26.17 -1.12 -42.86
C ARG A 811 26.07 -2.35 -43.76
N ALA A 812 27.13 -2.60 -44.53
CA ALA A 812 27.24 -3.85 -45.27
C ALA A 812 27.21 -5.01 -44.29
N GLU A 813 26.33 -5.98 -44.53
CA GLU A 813 26.25 -7.22 -43.74
C GLU A 813 27.62 -7.88 -43.75
N LYS A 814 28.35 -7.79 -42.68
CA LYS A 814 29.43 -8.72 -42.42
C LYS A 814 28.77 -10.01 -41.92
N GLU A 815 28.98 -11.08 -42.65
CA GLU A 815 28.58 -12.45 -42.30
C GLU A 815 28.87 -12.65 -40.79
N THR A 816 27.82 -13.00 -40.08
CA THR A 816 27.83 -13.24 -38.64
C THR A 816 28.61 -14.49 -38.31
N ALA A 817 29.81 -14.34 -37.78
CA ALA A 817 30.36 -15.33 -36.87
C ALA A 817 29.40 -15.42 -35.66
N PRO A 818 29.19 -16.60 -35.05
CA PRO A 818 28.25 -16.77 -33.95
C PRO A 818 28.62 -15.81 -32.82
N MET A 819 27.67 -14.97 -32.43
CA MET A 819 27.83 -14.01 -31.30
C MET A 819 27.98 -14.80 -30.02
N GLY A 820 29.24 -14.95 -29.57
CA GLY A 820 29.56 -15.13 -28.20
C GLY A 820 29.18 -13.84 -27.41
N SER A 821 28.54 -14.01 -26.26
CA SER A 821 28.02 -12.98 -25.38
C SER A 821 28.83 -11.68 -25.43
N LEU A 822 28.18 -10.56 -25.69
CA LEU A 822 28.73 -9.20 -25.67
C LEU A 822 29.26 -8.78 -24.27
N PHE A 823 29.15 -9.64 -23.27
CA PHE A 823 29.54 -9.46 -21.89
C PHE A 823 30.53 -10.50 -21.36
N ALA A 824 31.14 -11.31 -22.25
CA ALA A 824 32.26 -12.10 -21.82
C ALA A 824 33.43 -11.18 -21.46
N SER A 825 33.83 -11.15 -20.19
CA SER A 825 35.01 -10.39 -19.75
C SER A 825 36.21 -10.83 -20.57
N SER A 826 37.18 -9.93 -20.75
CA SER A 826 38.44 -10.26 -21.47
C SER A 826 39.09 -11.53 -20.93
N LEU A 827 38.90 -11.76 -19.64
CA LEU A 827 39.33 -12.90 -18.87
C LEU A 827 38.65 -14.22 -19.30
N GLN A 828 37.34 -14.21 -19.54
CA GLN A 828 36.62 -15.40 -20.04
C GLN A 828 37.08 -15.79 -21.42
N GLN A 829 37.35 -14.83 -22.30
CA GLN A 829 37.87 -15.12 -23.65
C GLN A 829 39.29 -15.65 -23.63
N GLN A 830 40.13 -15.24 -22.70
CA GLN A 830 41.47 -15.78 -22.52
C GLN A 830 41.44 -17.22 -22.00
N ILE A 831 40.56 -17.49 -21.00
CA ILE A 831 40.37 -18.87 -20.48
C ILE A 831 39.91 -19.84 -21.57
N LEU A 832 38.93 -19.43 -22.36
CA LEU A 832 38.39 -20.27 -23.44
C LEU A 832 39.39 -20.52 -24.58
N LYS A 833 40.37 -19.66 -24.77
CA LYS A 833 41.43 -19.83 -25.80
C LYS A 833 42.60 -20.66 -25.34
N MET A 834 42.71 -21.01 -24.06
CA MET A 834 43.81 -21.81 -23.51
C MET A 834 43.60 -23.30 -23.77
N ASP A 835 44.55 -23.94 -24.43
CA ASP A 835 44.57 -25.40 -24.55
C ASP A 835 45.27 -26.01 -23.34
N VAL A 836 44.53 -26.18 -22.24
CA VAL A 836 45.05 -26.67 -20.95
C VAL A 836 45.69 -28.07 -21.09
N MET A 837 45.28 -28.87 -22.06
CA MET A 837 45.80 -30.24 -22.24
C MET A 837 47.16 -30.28 -22.96
N ALA A 838 47.53 -29.23 -23.65
CA ALA A 838 48.80 -29.08 -24.33
C ALA A 838 49.89 -28.38 -23.45
N MET A 839 49.50 -27.87 -22.28
CA MET A 839 50.41 -27.14 -21.37
C MET A 839 51.17 -28.05 -20.39
N THR A 840 52.40 -27.72 -20.15
CA THR A 840 53.16 -28.27 -19.01
C THR A 840 52.69 -27.74 -17.68
N PRO A 841 52.88 -28.45 -16.53
CA PRO A 841 52.43 -27.96 -15.23
C PRO A 841 52.96 -26.56 -14.85
N ILE A 842 54.16 -26.19 -15.27
CA ILE A 842 54.76 -24.89 -15.05
C ILE A 842 54.07 -23.80 -15.90
N GLU A 843 53.76 -24.09 -17.16
CA GLU A 843 53.04 -23.18 -18.04
C GLU A 843 51.61 -22.94 -17.56
N ALA A 844 50.92 -23.98 -17.10
CA ALA A 844 49.59 -23.86 -16.51
C ALA A 844 49.57 -22.97 -15.25
N LEU A 845 50.57 -23.12 -14.38
CA LEU A 845 50.71 -22.31 -13.18
C LEU A 845 51.00 -20.84 -13.51
N ASN A 846 51.85 -20.58 -14.52
CA ASN A 846 52.15 -19.23 -14.99
C ASN A 846 50.91 -18.57 -15.69
N ALA A 847 50.14 -19.34 -16.38
CA ALA A 847 48.90 -18.89 -17.01
C ALA A 847 47.83 -18.55 -15.96
N LEU A 848 47.67 -19.38 -14.91
CA LEU A 848 46.77 -19.11 -13.79
C LEU A 848 47.20 -17.84 -13.01
N TYR A 849 48.52 -17.64 -12.81
CA TYR A 849 49.01 -16.44 -12.15
C TYR A 849 48.72 -15.17 -12.95
N LYS A 850 48.86 -15.20 -14.28
CA LYS A 850 48.52 -14.10 -15.15
C LYS A 850 47.02 -13.78 -15.12
N LEU A 851 46.15 -14.81 -15.17
CA LEU A 851 44.70 -14.64 -15.09
C LEU A 851 44.29 -14.06 -13.74
N GLN A 852 44.95 -14.47 -12.65
CA GLN A 852 44.68 -13.92 -11.33
C GLN A 852 45.10 -12.45 -11.22
N ASP A 853 46.23 -12.08 -11.82
CA ASP A 853 46.74 -10.69 -11.82
C ASP A 853 45.83 -9.78 -12.69
N GLU A 854 45.34 -10.26 -13.83
CA GLU A 854 44.35 -9.56 -14.65
C GLU A 854 43.00 -9.46 -13.93
N ALA A 855 42.53 -10.52 -13.27
CA ALA A 855 41.31 -10.48 -12.47
C ALA A 855 41.38 -9.45 -11.33
N LYS A 856 42.53 -9.30 -10.70
CA LYS A 856 42.79 -8.27 -9.67
C LYS A 856 42.78 -6.86 -10.29
N ARG A 857 43.26 -6.69 -11.50
CA ARG A 857 43.28 -5.40 -12.21
C ARG A 857 41.90 -5.02 -12.76
N GLU A 858 41.09 -5.97 -13.22
CA GLU A 858 39.69 -5.74 -13.66
C GLU A 858 38.72 -5.59 -12.48
N GLY A 859 39.02 -6.22 -11.35
CA GLY A 859 38.17 -6.23 -10.15
C GLY A 859 38.42 -5.07 -9.18
N GLY A 860 39.20 -4.03 -9.53
CA GLY A 860 39.52 -2.86 -8.71
C GLY A 860 39.37 -3.06 -7.21
N GLU A 861 40.48 -3.09 -6.44
CA GLU A 861 40.56 -3.22 -4.99
C GLU A 861 39.24 -3.32 -4.23
N LEU A 862 38.96 -4.55 -3.73
CA LEU A 862 38.00 -4.75 -2.65
C LEU A 862 38.63 -4.27 -1.33
#